data_8755dacac8bf1ddca846c6397c68a27d
#
_entry.id   8755dacac8bf1ddca846c6397c68a27d
#
_cell.length_a   1.000
_cell.length_b   1.000
_cell.length_c   1.000
_cell.angle_alpha   90.00
_cell.angle_beta   90.00
_cell.angle_gamma   90.00
#
_symmetry.space_group_name_H-M   'P 1'
#
loop_
_entity.id
_entity.type
_entity.pdbx_description
1 polymer ?
#
loop_
_entity_poly.entity_id
_entity_poly.type
_entity_poly.pdbx_seq_one_letter_code
_entity_poly.pdbx_strand_id
1 'polypeptide(L)'
;MNIRILILSLTLCIIGLAQAQTKAVLKSREYFTAAKYVDAQKMSAKGLEDDKTEAELWYIKAISEYEMYQIDKYRKGDVDYFKEAMKSAVKAKTYDNDGSYFEQYGVRFNALVVANNKEAISNYGQGRYPRALQMYKTSFDLTGDTIALGMAGHCYWLLKQNLDAVKTMRKVANMNYLANAEGKHKKTYVREAFEVLTDYYLNERKLTDSALIYCEMGLSVFPLNQKLLGWERSMIDIDLATTRANTGYSQMYNQLLTKALFFFPSDTFYLHEQNNYYLNRMGYLAQNNDWTEAESVFIDFYNRKVDLLDRKSKNSTDPFLMKDSFAFINQCLEYYLSNNAKGGTVFFFYKWYPIQFKSAQIDEKKLEVLLNNPPTAISHRLIAMLMDHGANKYPKNANLKKYRLNTFNAWTKQKIAYYDWARILSLSDSVIKDFPKNTTLKPMQQGLLARASDSLMKEGLLEAAWGCYYRLQKENPKFLGLPALQVRLAKTDFDVRYKGSKIGYATIKGKKVAQTGWNGNSKTCTSGTLPDSTLRKITDRINYFRQNSGVTKGIQFDQDKHIACMQAATMYAPVGVFSREPNPETHKCFTTAAADAAIYGTAVLEANPAQSTTVLMSDTKSEELYNRRLLTHPGMLNYGFGCAENNSVFWLADKNIMAIDTQYYRDHFVCWPAAGASPSMLTFERWSFSILQPLEDALVTIASKKHGAIESNITVQPGSGLGLPTLAITPLGMTQWSAGDEIKITVVLKNKKTYSYTTTLF
;
A
#
# COMPACT_ATOMS: atom_id res chain seq x y z
N MET A 1 -37.83 38.33 43.00
CA MET A 1 -36.61 38.32 43.86
C MET A 1 -36.06 36.90 44.10
N ASN A 2 -36.50 35.86 43.37
CA ASN A 2 -36.16 34.45 43.71
C ASN A 2 -35.33 33.66 42.69
N ILE A 3 -35.01 34.24 41.54
CA ILE A 3 -34.20 33.52 40.54
C ILE A 3 -32.69 33.74 40.73
N ARG A 4 -32.28 34.91 41.27
CA ARG A 4 -30.85 35.19 41.55
C ARG A 4 -30.32 34.42 42.76
N ILE A 5 -31.17 34.10 43.74
CA ILE A 5 -30.78 33.29 44.91
C ILE A 5 -30.64 31.81 44.52
N LEU A 6 -31.46 31.31 43.59
CA LEU A 6 -31.37 29.92 43.08
C LEU A 6 -30.13 29.73 42.24
N ILE A 7 -29.76 30.72 41.42
CA ILE A 7 -28.53 30.67 40.61
C ILE A 7 -27.27 30.77 41.48
N LEU A 8 -27.30 31.58 42.56
CA LEU A 8 -26.18 31.68 43.49
C LEU A 8 -26.01 30.38 44.32
N SER A 9 -27.11 29.72 44.70
CA SER A 9 -27.05 28.46 45.43
C SER A 9 -26.63 27.29 44.52
N LEU A 10 -27.02 27.30 43.21
CA LEU A 10 -26.54 26.32 42.24
C LEU A 10 -25.04 26.52 41.89
N THR A 11 -24.59 27.78 41.80
CA THR A 11 -23.16 28.08 41.56
C THR A 11 -22.30 27.77 42.79
N LEU A 12 -22.79 27.95 43.99
CA LEU A 12 -22.10 27.54 45.23
C LEU A 12 -22.10 26.01 45.42
N CYS A 13 -23.14 25.29 44.97
CA CYS A 13 -23.13 23.82 44.92
C CYS A 13 -22.21 23.26 43.83
N ILE A 14 -22.04 23.96 42.73
CA ILE A 14 -21.09 23.51 41.63
C ILE A 14 -19.64 23.83 42.02
N ILE A 15 -19.38 24.86 42.82
CA ILE A 15 -18.03 25.16 43.35
C ILE A 15 -17.72 24.29 44.58
N GLY A 16 -18.70 23.72 45.29
CA GLY A 16 -18.54 22.77 46.39
C GLY A 16 -18.26 21.33 46.00
N LEU A 17 -18.33 21.01 44.73
CA LEU A 17 -17.95 19.69 44.14
C LEU A 17 -16.51 19.65 43.62
N ALA A 18 -15.66 20.65 43.86
CA ALA A 18 -14.24 20.43 43.99
C ALA A 18 -14.06 19.58 45.24
N GLN A 19 -13.91 18.25 45.08
CA GLN A 19 -13.68 17.32 46.20
C GLN A 19 -12.65 17.96 47.12
N ALA A 20 -13.05 18.34 48.33
CA ALA A 20 -12.13 18.75 49.36
C ALA A 20 -11.24 17.54 49.65
N GLN A 21 -10.05 17.52 49.06
CA GLN A 21 -9.09 16.41 49.23
C GLN A 21 -8.90 16.17 50.72
N THR A 22 -9.07 14.93 51.16
CA THR A 22 -8.98 14.63 52.60
C THR A 22 -7.57 14.97 53.09
N LYS A 23 -7.47 15.35 54.37
CA LYS A 23 -6.16 15.64 54.99
C LYS A 23 -5.16 14.50 54.82
N ALA A 24 -5.68 13.27 54.71
CA ALA A 24 -4.88 12.07 54.45
C ALA A 24 -4.28 12.09 53.06
N VAL A 25 -5.05 12.43 52.00
CA VAL A 25 -4.59 12.55 50.62
C VAL A 25 -3.48 13.58 50.50
N LEU A 26 -3.71 14.79 51.02
CA LEU A 26 -2.72 15.87 50.94
C LEU A 26 -1.39 15.50 51.67
N LYS A 27 -1.46 14.94 52.88
CA LYS A 27 -0.28 14.52 53.62
C LYS A 27 0.42 13.33 52.97
N SER A 28 -0.31 12.36 52.44
CA SER A 28 0.28 11.24 51.71
C SER A 28 1.05 11.69 50.49
N ARG A 29 0.47 12.64 49.72
CA ARG A 29 1.13 13.24 48.55
C ARG A 29 2.38 14.04 48.94
N GLU A 30 2.31 14.80 50.02
CA GLU A 30 3.45 15.55 50.55
C GLU A 30 4.62 14.60 50.90
N TYR A 31 4.36 13.58 51.72
CA TYR A 31 5.38 12.59 52.10
C TYR A 31 5.92 11.83 50.87
N PHE A 32 5.04 11.48 49.95
CA PHE A 32 5.43 10.80 48.73
C PHE A 32 6.34 11.65 47.83
N THR A 33 6.00 12.92 47.65
CA THR A 33 6.81 13.88 46.88
C THR A 33 8.17 14.13 47.55
N ALA A 34 8.19 14.13 48.89
CA ALA A 34 9.43 14.25 49.66
C ALA A 34 10.23 12.92 49.76
N ALA A 35 9.84 11.89 49.02
CA ALA A 35 10.44 10.54 49.05
C ALA A 35 10.48 9.87 50.46
N LYS A 36 9.58 10.30 51.36
CA LYS A 36 9.40 9.71 52.71
C LYS A 36 8.41 8.54 52.62
N TYR A 37 8.79 7.45 51.92
CA TYR A 37 7.91 6.36 51.54
C TYR A 37 7.26 5.64 52.70
N VAL A 38 7.95 5.49 53.83
CA VAL A 38 7.39 4.88 55.04
C VAL A 38 6.23 5.71 55.60
N ASP A 39 6.40 7.02 55.66
CA ASP A 39 5.36 7.93 56.17
C ASP A 39 4.20 8.07 55.16
N ALA A 40 4.54 8.09 53.86
CA ALA A 40 3.54 8.07 52.79
C ALA A 40 2.67 6.82 52.84
N GLN A 41 3.29 5.64 53.01
CA GLN A 41 2.60 4.35 53.15
C GLN A 41 1.68 4.33 54.37
N LYS A 42 2.19 4.74 55.55
CA LYS A 42 1.41 4.78 56.79
C LYS A 42 0.21 5.76 56.68
N MET A 43 0.45 6.92 56.11
CA MET A 43 -0.62 7.94 55.96
C MET A 43 -1.66 7.50 54.95
N SER A 44 -1.24 6.91 53.83
CA SER A 44 -2.18 6.34 52.86
C SER A 44 -2.99 5.19 53.47
N ALA A 45 -2.34 4.27 54.20
CA ALA A 45 -3.05 3.20 54.87
C ALA A 45 -4.12 3.73 55.85
N LYS A 46 -3.78 4.75 56.64
CA LYS A 46 -4.71 5.39 57.55
C LYS A 46 -5.87 6.07 56.81
N GLY A 47 -5.61 6.79 55.72
CA GLY A 47 -6.68 7.41 54.93
C GLY A 47 -7.62 6.39 54.29
N LEU A 48 -7.12 5.20 53.92
CA LEU A 48 -7.88 4.10 53.39
C LEU A 48 -8.74 3.34 54.41
N GLU A 49 -8.53 3.58 55.71
CA GLU A 49 -9.44 3.13 56.77
C GLU A 49 -10.72 3.96 56.75
N ASP A 50 -10.60 5.27 56.42
CA ASP A 50 -11.74 6.19 56.29
C ASP A 50 -12.45 6.06 54.96
N ASP A 51 -11.72 6.01 53.84
CA ASP A 51 -12.27 5.83 52.49
C ASP A 51 -11.44 4.83 51.68
N LYS A 52 -11.98 3.61 51.57
CA LYS A 52 -11.35 2.51 50.79
C LYS A 52 -11.42 2.69 49.29
N THR A 53 -12.19 3.66 48.78
CA THR A 53 -12.37 3.90 47.34
C THR A 53 -11.49 5.02 46.80
N GLU A 54 -10.70 5.68 47.65
CA GLU A 54 -9.80 6.76 47.24
C GLU A 54 -8.60 6.21 46.44
N ALA A 55 -8.70 6.33 45.14
CA ALA A 55 -7.72 5.73 44.20
C ALA A 55 -6.31 6.29 44.37
N GLU A 56 -6.15 7.60 44.64
CA GLU A 56 -4.85 8.21 44.78
C GLU A 56 -4.07 7.64 45.97
N LEU A 57 -4.75 7.40 47.10
CA LEU A 57 -4.12 6.77 48.25
C LEU A 57 -3.63 5.35 47.94
N TRP A 58 -4.34 4.61 47.13
CA TRP A 58 -3.87 3.30 46.69
C TRP A 58 -2.63 3.39 45.78
N TYR A 59 -2.58 4.38 44.86
CA TYR A 59 -1.38 4.61 44.02
C TYR A 59 -0.16 4.97 44.86
N ILE A 60 -0.33 5.94 45.76
CA ILE A 60 0.76 6.36 46.67
C ILE A 60 1.23 5.20 47.56
N LYS A 61 0.27 4.44 48.11
CA LYS A 61 0.58 3.26 48.94
C LYS A 61 1.34 2.19 48.16
N ALA A 62 0.87 1.83 46.94
CA ALA A 62 1.50 0.83 46.09
C ALA A 62 2.94 1.17 45.75
N ILE A 63 3.17 2.41 45.30
CA ILE A 63 4.50 2.85 44.89
C ILE A 63 5.39 2.95 46.12
N SER A 64 4.90 3.47 47.27
CA SER A 64 5.69 3.56 48.51
C SER A 64 6.09 2.19 49.03
N GLU A 65 5.21 1.20 48.99
CA GLU A 65 5.51 -0.18 49.36
C GLU A 65 6.58 -0.80 48.43
N TYR A 66 6.53 -0.48 47.14
CA TYR A 66 7.54 -0.91 46.17
C TYR A 66 8.90 -0.26 46.42
N GLU A 67 8.94 1.04 46.69
CA GLU A 67 10.18 1.76 47.01
C GLU A 67 10.78 1.25 48.34
N MET A 68 9.95 0.93 49.34
CA MET A 68 10.41 0.26 50.56
C MET A 68 11.02 -1.12 50.28
N TYR A 69 10.41 -1.92 49.39
CA TYR A 69 10.97 -3.20 48.97
C TYR A 69 12.38 -3.07 48.32
N GLN A 70 12.70 -1.93 47.67
CA GLN A 70 14.03 -1.70 47.13
C GLN A 70 15.09 -1.51 48.22
N ILE A 71 14.71 -1.22 49.47
CA ILE A 71 15.62 -1.01 50.58
C ILE A 71 15.84 -2.34 51.31
N ASP A 72 17.09 -2.78 51.43
CA ASP A 72 17.46 -4.07 52.03
C ASP A 72 16.86 -4.34 53.41
N LYS A 73 16.74 -3.31 54.27
CA LYS A 73 16.15 -3.40 55.60
C LYS A 73 14.70 -3.88 55.57
N TYR A 74 13.90 -3.37 54.61
CA TYR A 74 12.51 -3.71 54.51
C TYR A 74 12.26 -4.97 53.64
N ARG A 75 13.16 -5.25 52.69
CA ARG A 75 13.13 -6.46 51.87
C ARG A 75 13.35 -7.74 52.66
N LYS A 76 14.16 -7.66 53.74
CA LYS A 76 14.49 -8.78 54.62
C LYS A 76 13.62 -8.84 55.89
N GLY A 77 12.65 -7.95 56.04
CA GLY A 77 11.72 -7.92 57.16
C GLY A 77 10.58 -8.93 57.03
N ASP A 78 9.73 -9.01 58.05
CA ASP A 78 8.63 -9.96 58.14
C ASP A 78 7.47 -9.65 57.15
N VAL A 79 7.41 -8.42 56.60
CA VAL A 79 6.41 -7.99 55.64
C VAL A 79 6.95 -8.09 54.23
N ASP A 80 6.28 -8.87 53.40
CA ASP A 80 6.57 -8.91 51.95
C ASP A 80 5.97 -7.66 51.26
N TYR A 81 6.71 -6.57 51.30
CA TYR A 81 6.31 -5.29 50.73
C TYR A 81 6.07 -5.34 49.22
N PHE A 82 6.73 -6.25 48.50
CA PHE A 82 6.45 -6.45 47.08
C PHE A 82 5.02 -7.00 46.84
N LYS A 83 4.67 -8.01 47.65
CA LYS A 83 3.33 -8.58 47.60
C LYS A 83 2.26 -7.59 48.03
N GLU A 84 2.50 -6.78 49.04
CA GLU A 84 1.59 -5.73 49.48
C GLU A 84 1.47 -4.60 48.43
N ALA A 85 2.56 -4.18 47.81
CA ALA A 85 2.57 -3.23 46.70
C ALA A 85 1.69 -3.69 45.53
N MET A 86 1.77 -4.97 45.12
CA MET A 86 0.95 -5.53 44.09
C MET A 86 -0.53 -5.56 44.44
N LYS A 87 -0.89 -5.89 45.69
CA LYS A 87 -2.28 -5.82 46.16
C LYS A 87 -2.81 -4.40 46.13
N SER A 88 -2.01 -3.45 46.60
CA SER A 88 -2.35 -2.00 46.58
C SER A 88 -2.51 -1.49 45.15
N ALA A 89 -1.65 -1.93 44.23
CA ALA A 89 -1.74 -1.59 42.81
C ALA A 89 -3.04 -2.06 42.15
N VAL A 90 -3.48 -3.28 42.45
CA VAL A 90 -4.77 -3.79 41.95
C VAL A 90 -5.93 -2.93 42.46
N LYS A 91 -5.89 -2.53 43.74
CA LYS A 91 -6.92 -1.64 44.31
C LYS A 91 -6.86 -0.23 43.69
N ALA A 92 -5.66 0.32 43.47
CA ALA A 92 -5.49 1.59 42.79
C ALA A 92 -6.18 1.57 41.43
N LYS A 93 -5.91 0.54 40.60
CA LYS A 93 -6.52 0.40 39.31
C LYS A 93 -8.04 0.16 39.34
N THR A 94 -8.52 -0.57 40.38
CA THR A 94 -9.95 -0.86 40.55
C THR A 94 -10.77 0.41 40.80
N TYR A 95 -10.21 1.36 41.52
CA TYR A 95 -10.92 2.58 41.93
C TYR A 95 -10.62 3.79 41.06
N ASP A 96 -9.61 3.75 40.19
CA ASP A 96 -9.27 4.79 39.22
C ASP A 96 -10.09 4.62 37.93
N ASN A 97 -11.38 4.98 38.02
CA ASN A 97 -12.35 4.73 36.94
C ASN A 97 -12.09 5.55 35.68
N ASP A 98 -11.54 6.74 35.81
CA ASP A 98 -11.24 7.64 34.68
C ASP A 98 -9.77 7.58 34.21
N GLY A 99 -8.92 6.87 34.95
CA GLY A 99 -7.50 6.74 34.65
C GLY A 99 -6.64 7.97 34.94
N SER A 100 -7.20 8.96 35.62
CA SER A 100 -6.51 10.26 35.88
C SER A 100 -5.29 10.10 36.78
N TYR A 101 -5.37 9.25 37.80
CA TYR A 101 -4.24 8.97 38.68
C TYR A 101 -3.19 8.08 38.00
N PHE A 102 -3.60 7.20 37.10
CA PHE A 102 -2.65 6.44 36.29
C PHE A 102 -1.82 7.36 35.38
N GLU A 103 -2.41 8.42 34.84
CA GLU A 103 -1.65 9.45 34.09
C GLU A 103 -0.63 10.16 35.00
N GLN A 104 -0.99 10.47 36.25
CA GLN A 104 -0.14 11.17 37.19
C GLN A 104 1.01 10.32 37.75
N TYR A 105 0.72 9.07 38.13
CA TYR A 105 1.67 8.17 38.80
C TYR A 105 2.30 7.13 37.88
N GLY A 106 1.90 7.06 36.61
CA GLY A 106 2.12 5.98 35.66
C GLY A 106 3.58 5.57 35.49
N VAL A 107 4.52 6.51 35.49
CA VAL A 107 5.96 6.17 35.33
C VAL A 107 6.46 5.26 36.46
N ARG A 108 6.18 5.64 37.73
CA ARG A 108 6.57 4.86 38.91
C ARG A 108 5.76 3.59 39.09
N PHE A 109 4.48 3.66 38.75
CA PHE A 109 3.58 2.51 38.76
C PHE A 109 3.99 1.45 37.73
N ASN A 110 4.41 1.86 36.54
CA ASN A 110 4.95 0.96 35.53
C ASN A 110 6.24 0.28 35.98
N ALA A 111 7.08 0.94 36.78
CA ALA A 111 8.29 0.31 37.35
C ALA A 111 7.93 -0.89 38.25
N LEU A 112 6.86 -0.78 39.03
CA LEU A 112 6.33 -1.88 39.84
C LEU A 112 5.83 -3.05 38.96
N VAL A 113 5.12 -2.73 37.89
CA VAL A 113 4.62 -3.78 36.94
C VAL A 113 5.78 -4.46 36.22
N VAL A 114 6.81 -3.71 35.82
CA VAL A 114 8.04 -4.25 35.21
C VAL A 114 8.77 -5.20 36.22
N ALA A 115 8.84 -4.82 37.47
CA ALA A 115 9.41 -5.70 38.51
C ALA A 115 8.56 -6.97 38.68
N ASN A 116 7.23 -6.86 38.70
CA ASN A 116 6.32 -8.01 38.75
C ASN A 116 6.51 -8.95 37.55
N ASN A 117 6.66 -8.40 36.33
CA ASN A 117 6.93 -9.20 35.16
C ASN A 117 8.30 -9.91 35.24
N LYS A 118 9.34 -9.24 35.77
CA LYS A 118 10.64 -9.85 35.98
C LYS A 118 10.59 -11.04 36.94
N GLU A 119 9.86 -10.90 38.04
CA GLU A 119 9.61 -11.99 38.97
C GLU A 119 8.76 -13.11 38.34
N ALA A 120 7.76 -12.75 37.55
CA ALA A 120 6.96 -13.73 36.83
C ALA A 120 7.81 -14.55 35.85
N ILE A 121 8.71 -13.91 35.09
CA ILE A 121 9.66 -14.58 34.20
C ILE A 121 10.57 -15.53 34.96
N SER A 122 11.10 -15.09 36.12
CA SER A 122 11.94 -15.94 36.98
C SER A 122 11.17 -17.17 37.47
N ASN A 123 9.95 -16.99 37.99
CA ASN A 123 9.12 -18.12 38.45
C ASN A 123 8.75 -19.06 37.28
N TYR A 124 8.46 -18.51 36.09
CA TYR A 124 8.21 -19.29 34.90
C TYR A 124 9.40 -20.15 34.49
N GLY A 125 10.61 -19.56 34.46
CA GLY A 125 11.85 -20.28 34.14
C GLY A 125 12.24 -21.35 35.14
N GLN A 126 11.76 -21.24 36.40
CA GLN A 126 11.93 -22.24 37.47
C GLN A 126 10.82 -23.30 37.49
N GLY A 127 9.89 -23.30 36.52
CA GLY A 127 8.76 -24.23 36.48
C GLY A 127 7.65 -23.96 37.51
N ARG A 128 7.69 -22.82 38.21
CA ARG A 128 6.70 -22.41 39.21
C ARG A 128 5.49 -21.75 38.54
N TYR A 129 4.85 -22.48 37.60
CA TYR A 129 3.81 -21.96 36.74
C TYR A 129 2.57 -21.37 37.47
N PRO A 130 2.08 -21.93 38.60
CA PRO A 130 0.95 -21.34 39.32
C PRO A 130 1.27 -19.91 39.82
N ARG A 131 2.49 -19.69 40.32
CA ARG A 131 2.93 -18.38 40.81
C ARG A 131 3.17 -17.40 39.66
N ALA A 132 3.81 -17.85 38.59
CA ALA A 132 4.01 -17.04 37.37
C ALA A 132 2.67 -16.62 36.77
N LEU A 133 1.69 -17.53 36.68
CA LEU A 133 0.33 -17.28 36.21
C LEU A 133 -0.34 -16.13 36.98
N GLN A 134 -0.31 -16.20 38.31
CA GLN A 134 -0.91 -15.16 39.14
C GLN A 134 -0.27 -13.80 38.87
N MET A 135 1.05 -13.75 38.74
CA MET A 135 1.78 -12.52 38.49
C MET A 135 1.50 -11.96 37.12
N TYR A 136 1.47 -12.78 36.05
CA TYR A 136 1.13 -12.34 34.70
C TYR A 136 -0.32 -11.84 34.59
N LYS A 137 -1.27 -12.52 35.25
CA LYS A 137 -2.65 -12.03 35.32
C LYS A 137 -2.72 -10.66 35.97
N THR A 138 -2.05 -10.49 37.10
CA THR A 138 -2.00 -9.19 37.79
C THR A 138 -1.41 -8.08 36.90
N SER A 139 -0.34 -8.36 36.17
CA SER A 139 0.26 -7.39 35.24
C SER A 139 -0.71 -7.01 34.11
N PHE A 140 -1.42 -8.01 33.55
CA PHE A 140 -2.43 -7.74 32.53
C PHE A 140 -3.59 -6.89 33.07
N ASP A 141 -4.10 -7.23 34.25
CA ASP A 141 -5.23 -6.50 34.87
C ASP A 141 -4.84 -5.03 35.19
N LEU A 142 -3.56 -4.78 35.53
CA LEU A 142 -3.06 -3.46 35.84
C LEU A 142 -2.83 -2.56 34.62
N THR A 143 -2.28 -3.10 33.54
CA THR A 143 -1.80 -2.31 32.42
C THR A 143 -2.38 -2.66 31.07
N GLY A 144 -3.15 -3.76 30.96
CA GLY A 144 -3.57 -4.33 29.69
C GLY A 144 -2.41 -4.96 28.91
N ASP A 145 -1.27 -5.26 29.55
CA ASP A 145 -0.09 -5.81 28.88
C ASP A 145 -0.40 -7.19 28.28
N THR A 146 -0.45 -7.21 26.96
CA THR A 146 -0.80 -8.42 26.19
C THR A 146 0.30 -9.48 26.21
N ILE A 147 1.53 -9.10 26.51
CA ILE A 147 2.61 -10.06 26.74
C ILE A 147 2.29 -10.86 28.00
N ALA A 148 1.93 -10.15 29.07
CA ALA A 148 1.52 -10.78 30.30
C ALA A 148 0.29 -11.69 30.11
N LEU A 149 -0.69 -11.28 29.31
CA LEU A 149 -1.84 -12.11 28.96
C LEU A 149 -1.42 -13.37 28.20
N GLY A 150 -0.52 -13.26 27.22
CA GLY A 150 0.01 -14.40 26.46
C GLY A 150 0.74 -15.39 27.37
N MET A 151 1.59 -14.87 28.27
CA MET A 151 2.31 -15.69 29.25
C MET A 151 1.37 -16.36 30.26
N ALA A 152 0.31 -15.68 30.69
CA ALA A 152 -0.72 -16.30 31.52
C ALA A 152 -1.42 -17.46 30.81
N GLY A 153 -1.76 -17.28 29.54
CA GLY A 153 -2.31 -18.34 28.70
C GLY A 153 -1.38 -19.54 28.56
N HIS A 154 -0.07 -19.29 28.38
CA HIS A 154 0.93 -20.36 28.33
C HIS A 154 1.11 -21.07 29.68
N CYS A 155 1.08 -20.34 30.79
CA CYS A 155 1.05 -20.96 32.12
C CYS A 155 -0.18 -21.88 32.31
N TYR A 156 -1.36 -21.46 31.89
CA TYR A 156 -2.56 -22.30 31.91
C TYR A 156 -2.35 -23.58 31.09
N TRP A 157 -1.76 -23.49 29.92
CA TRP A 157 -1.45 -24.64 29.07
C TRP A 157 -0.52 -25.65 29.73
N LEU A 158 0.59 -25.16 30.33
CA LEU A 158 1.56 -25.98 31.04
C LEU A 158 0.97 -26.61 32.30
N LEU A 159 -0.02 -25.99 32.93
CA LEU A 159 -0.79 -26.50 34.06
C LEU A 159 -1.92 -27.46 33.65
N LYS A 160 -2.06 -27.76 32.37
CA LYS A 160 -3.16 -28.61 31.83
C LYS A 160 -4.56 -28.04 32.07
N GLN A 161 -4.66 -26.73 32.28
CA GLN A 161 -5.92 -26.00 32.37
C GLN A 161 -6.34 -25.53 30.97
N ASN A 162 -6.64 -26.51 30.10
CA ASN A 162 -6.73 -26.27 28.64
C ASN A 162 -7.85 -25.32 28.26
N LEU A 163 -9.00 -25.31 28.94
CA LEU A 163 -10.11 -24.40 28.68
C LEU A 163 -9.73 -22.94 28.95
N ASP A 164 -9.07 -22.69 30.09
CA ASP A 164 -8.60 -21.32 30.43
C ASP A 164 -7.46 -20.88 29.54
N ALA A 165 -6.57 -21.81 29.19
CA ALA A 165 -5.52 -21.56 28.20
C ALA A 165 -6.11 -21.11 26.87
N VAL A 166 -7.04 -21.86 26.30
CA VAL A 166 -7.70 -21.57 25.02
C VAL A 166 -8.47 -20.26 25.05
N LYS A 167 -9.24 -20.01 26.14
CA LYS A 167 -9.97 -18.75 26.33
C LYS A 167 -9.02 -17.54 26.32
N THR A 168 -7.91 -17.67 27.04
CA THR A 168 -6.89 -16.62 27.16
C THR A 168 -6.15 -16.42 25.84
N MET A 169 -5.73 -17.49 25.19
CA MET A 169 -5.01 -17.45 23.93
C MET A 169 -5.86 -16.94 22.76
N ARG A 170 -7.18 -17.26 22.73
CA ARG A 170 -8.11 -16.64 21.78
C ARG A 170 -8.17 -15.12 21.96
N LYS A 171 -8.22 -14.65 23.21
CA LYS A 171 -8.20 -13.22 23.48
C LYS A 171 -6.92 -12.56 22.94
N VAL A 172 -5.76 -13.20 23.13
CA VAL A 172 -4.48 -12.73 22.58
C VAL A 172 -4.48 -12.75 21.06
N ALA A 173 -4.93 -13.85 20.44
CA ALA A 173 -4.95 -13.99 18.98
C ALA A 173 -5.89 -12.98 18.29
N ASN A 174 -7.02 -12.66 18.93
CA ASN A 174 -8.01 -11.70 18.41
C ASN A 174 -7.66 -10.24 18.70
N MET A 175 -6.71 -9.97 19.59
CA MET A 175 -6.21 -8.63 19.77
C MET A 175 -5.41 -8.24 18.55
N ASN A 176 -5.85 -7.19 17.84
CA ASN A 176 -5.21 -6.66 16.61
C ASN A 176 -3.84 -6.01 16.94
N TYR A 177 -3.03 -6.73 17.73
CA TYR A 177 -1.76 -6.27 18.28
C TYR A 177 -0.57 -6.49 17.35
N LEU A 178 -0.82 -7.22 16.27
CA LEU A 178 0.24 -7.69 15.40
C LEU A 178 0.79 -6.61 14.50
N ALA A 179 -0.01 -5.60 14.20
CA ALA A 179 0.42 -4.44 13.41
C ALA A 179 1.35 -3.48 14.19
N ASN A 180 1.33 -3.53 15.54
CA ASN A 180 2.02 -2.55 16.41
C ASN A 180 3.08 -3.16 17.33
N ALA A 181 3.46 -4.42 17.13
CA ALA A 181 4.42 -5.10 18.00
C ALA A 181 5.87 -4.74 17.63
N GLU A 182 6.37 -3.64 18.13
CA GLU A 182 7.80 -3.35 18.16
C GLU A 182 8.51 -4.25 19.19
N GLY A 183 9.54 -4.98 18.73
CA GLY A 183 10.45 -5.77 19.57
C GLY A 183 10.26 -7.29 19.52
N LYS A 184 11.40 -8.01 19.52
CA LYS A 184 11.46 -9.49 19.43
C LYS A 184 10.66 -10.24 20.51
N HIS A 185 10.60 -9.71 21.72
CA HIS A 185 9.93 -10.36 22.85
C HIS A 185 8.39 -10.33 22.72
N LYS A 186 7.82 -9.23 22.27
CA LYS A 186 6.36 -9.09 22.07
C LYS A 186 5.81 -10.09 21.05
N LYS A 187 6.57 -10.34 19.97
CA LYS A 187 6.19 -11.29 18.91
C LYS A 187 6.20 -12.76 19.39
N THR A 188 7.07 -13.13 20.34
CA THR A 188 7.19 -14.50 20.81
C THR A 188 5.92 -15.00 21.49
N TYR A 189 5.31 -14.20 22.35
CA TYR A 189 4.11 -14.62 23.11
C TYR A 189 2.85 -14.73 22.28
N VAL A 190 2.70 -13.89 21.28
CA VAL A 190 1.59 -14.00 20.32
C VAL A 190 1.76 -15.25 19.45
N ARG A 191 2.99 -15.58 19.07
CA ARG A 191 3.32 -16.82 18.36
C ARG A 191 2.82 -18.04 19.13
N GLU A 192 3.13 -18.13 20.43
CA GLU A 192 2.69 -19.23 21.30
C GLU A 192 1.18 -19.33 21.42
N ALA A 193 0.44 -18.21 21.33
CA ALA A 193 -1.02 -18.25 21.31
C ALA A 193 -1.55 -19.03 20.12
N PHE A 194 -1.02 -18.79 18.93
CA PHE A 194 -1.42 -19.54 17.75
C PHE A 194 -0.98 -21.01 17.81
N GLU A 195 0.22 -21.29 18.33
CA GLU A 195 0.70 -22.65 18.52
C GLU A 195 -0.22 -23.44 19.47
N VAL A 196 -0.56 -22.89 20.63
CA VAL A 196 -1.44 -23.54 21.60
C VAL A 196 -2.84 -23.77 21.05
N LEU A 197 -3.41 -22.78 20.35
CA LEU A 197 -4.74 -22.89 19.75
C LEU A 197 -4.76 -23.97 18.65
N THR A 198 -3.78 -23.97 17.78
CA THR A 198 -3.65 -24.98 16.72
C THR A 198 -3.53 -26.37 17.31
N ASP A 199 -2.63 -26.56 18.29
CA ASP A 199 -2.40 -27.85 18.95
C ASP A 199 -3.67 -28.37 19.64
N TYR A 200 -4.36 -27.51 20.40
CA TYR A 200 -5.61 -27.85 21.07
C TYR A 200 -6.70 -28.34 20.10
N TYR A 201 -6.93 -27.56 19.03
CA TYR A 201 -7.97 -27.94 18.07
C TYR A 201 -7.59 -29.16 17.25
N LEU A 202 -6.33 -29.29 16.85
CA LEU A 202 -5.85 -30.40 16.03
C LEU A 202 -5.76 -31.68 16.84
N ASN A 203 -5.09 -31.67 17.99
CA ASN A 203 -4.71 -32.86 18.68
C ASN A 203 -5.67 -33.27 19.79
N GLU A 204 -6.30 -32.35 20.52
CA GLU A 204 -7.23 -32.67 21.61
C GLU A 204 -8.67 -32.69 21.13
N ARG A 205 -9.11 -31.72 20.32
CA ARG A 205 -10.50 -31.63 19.88
C ARG A 205 -10.79 -32.35 18.57
N LYS A 206 -9.77 -32.70 17.81
CA LYS A 206 -9.87 -33.30 16.46
C LYS A 206 -10.73 -32.46 15.50
N LEU A 207 -10.67 -31.13 15.62
CA LEU A 207 -11.39 -30.14 14.80
C LEU A 207 -10.42 -29.47 13.85
N THR A 208 -10.13 -30.12 12.73
CA THR A 208 -9.13 -29.72 11.74
C THR A 208 -9.40 -28.30 11.19
N ASP A 209 -10.67 -27.97 10.86
CA ASP A 209 -11.04 -26.65 10.35
C ASP A 209 -10.69 -25.53 11.33
N SER A 210 -10.97 -25.75 12.63
CA SER A 210 -10.64 -24.77 13.65
C SER A 210 -9.14 -24.66 13.88
N ALA A 211 -8.41 -25.76 13.80
CA ALA A 211 -6.95 -25.77 13.87
C ALA A 211 -6.33 -25.00 12.71
N LEU A 212 -6.86 -25.23 11.50
CA LEU A 212 -6.41 -24.56 10.27
C LEU A 212 -6.53 -23.04 10.35
N ILE A 213 -7.68 -22.54 10.85
CA ILE A 213 -7.90 -21.09 11.02
C ILE A 213 -6.79 -20.46 11.87
N TYR A 214 -6.49 -21.05 13.05
CA TYR A 214 -5.47 -20.49 13.93
C TYR A 214 -4.04 -20.71 13.41
N CYS A 215 -3.79 -21.80 12.70
CA CYS A 215 -2.53 -22.08 12.04
C CYS A 215 -2.22 -21.03 10.96
N GLU A 216 -3.17 -20.78 10.06
CA GLU A 216 -3.03 -19.79 8.99
C GLU A 216 -2.93 -18.35 9.52
N MET A 217 -3.74 -17.99 10.53
CA MET A 217 -3.62 -16.72 11.22
C MET A 217 -2.20 -16.56 11.80
N GLY A 218 -1.68 -17.61 12.44
CA GLY A 218 -0.32 -17.60 12.98
C GLY A 218 0.75 -17.48 11.90
N LEU A 219 0.62 -18.19 10.79
CA LEU A 219 1.56 -18.13 9.66
C LEU A 219 1.50 -16.83 8.88
N SER A 220 0.36 -16.15 8.85
CA SER A 220 0.25 -14.81 8.25
C SER A 220 1.15 -13.79 8.96
N VAL A 221 1.42 -14.02 10.26
CA VAL A 221 2.24 -13.14 11.11
C VAL A 221 3.65 -13.67 11.30
N PHE A 222 3.78 -14.99 11.44
CA PHE A 222 5.03 -15.71 11.67
C PHE A 222 5.29 -16.72 10.55
N PRO A 223 5.54 -16.28 9.31
CA PRO A 223 5.60 -17.15 8.13
C PRO A 223 6.73 -18.19 8.19
N LEU A 224 7.70 -18.01 9.07
CA LEU A 224 8.83 -18.93 9.26
C LEU A 224 8.72 -19.79 10.53
N ASN A 225 7.55 -19.81 11.19
CA ASN A 225 7.36 -20.63 12.39
C ASN A 225 7.29 -22.10 12.00
N GLN A 226 8.35 -22.86 12.32
CA GLN A 226 8.49 -24.26 11.93
C GLN A 226 7.41 -25.18 12.50
N LYS A 227 6.90 -24.87 13.69
CA LYS A 227 5.86 -25.68 14.36
C LYS A 227 4.52 -25.52 13.65
N LEU A 228 4.10 -24.28 13.35
CA LEU A 228 2.89 -24.01 12.59
C LEU A 228 3.02 -24.54 11.15
N LEU A 229 4.17 -24.36 10.49
CA LEU A 229 4.43 -24.92 9.18
C LEU A 229 4.33 -26.45 9.17
N GLY A 230 4.83 -27.12 10.23
CA GLY A 230 4.70 -28.58 10.36
C GLY A 230 3.23 -29.03 10.47
N TRP A 231 2.41 -28.34 11.24
CA TRP A 231 0.98 -28.63 11.33
C TRP A 231 0.22 -28.29 10.04
N GLU A 232 0.49 -27.14 9.44
CA GLU A 232 -0.10 -26.74 8.15
C GLU A 232 0.19 -27.81 7.09
N ARG A 233 1.44 -28.28 7.02
CA ARG A 233 1.83 -29.35 6.13
C ARG A 233 1.03 -30.61 6.37
N SER A 234 0.95 -31.07 7.62
CA SER A 234 0.22 -32.30 7.97
C SER A 234 -1.27 -32.23 7.62
N MET A 235 -1.90 -31.07 7.82
CA MET A 235 -3.31 -30.87 7.45
C MET A 235 -3.49 -30.87 5.92
N ILE A 236 -2.63 -30.17 5.20
CA ILE A 236 -2.65 -30.16 3.73
C ILE A 236 -2.42 -31.56 3.16
N ASP A 237 -1.46 -32.32 3.68
CA ASP A 237 -1.16 -33.69 3.21
C ASP A 237 -2.37 -34.63 3.41
N ILE A 238 -3.08 -34.52 4.53
CA ILE A 238 -4.32 -35.28 4.80
C ILE A 238 -5.42 -34.89 3.81
N ASP A 239 -5.62 -33.59 3.60
CA ASP A 239 -6.65 -33.08 2.69
C ASP A 239 -6.34 -33.45 1.24
N LEU A 240 -5.07 -33.39 0.82
CA LEU A 240 -4.64 -33.84 -0.49
C LEU A 240 -4.89 -35.33 -0.68
N ALA A 241 -4.50 -36.16 0.28
CA ALA A 241 -4.73 -37.61 0.22
C ALA A 241 -6.21 -37.95 0.13
N THR A 242 -7.03 -37.30 0.97
CA THR A 242 -8.49 -37.49 1.02
C THR A 242 -9.15 -37.04 -0.29
N THR A 243 -8.79 -35.86 -0.77
CA THR A 243 -9.34 -35.29 -2.02
C THR A 243 -8.96 -36.15 -3.21
N ARG A 244 -7.70 -36.60 -3.27
CA ARG A 244 -7.24 -37.49 -4.34
C ARG A 244 -7.97 -38.83 -4.34
N ALA A 245 -8.22 -39.41 -3.16
CA ALA A 245 -8.97 -40.68 -3.04
C ALA A 245 -10.42 -40.52 -3.49
N ASN A 246 -11.07 -39.40 -3.17
CA ASN A 246 -12.50 -39.20 -3.43
C ASN A 246 -12.79 -38.65 -4.84
N THR A 247 -11.96 -37.75 -5.36
CA THR A 247 -12.26 -36.99 -6.57
C THR A 247 -11.11 -37.02 -7.63
N GLY A 248 -10.05 -37.76 -7.33
CA GLY A 248 -8.88 -37.82 -8.21
C GLY A 248 -8.18 -36.45 -8.35
N TYR A 249 -7.67 -36.17 -9.54
CA TYR A 249 -7.05 -34.90 -9.89
C TYR A 249 -8.12 -33.83 -10.22
N SER A 250 -8.93 -33.48 -9.26
CA SER A 250 -9.98 -32.45 -9.38
C SER A 250 -9.44 -31.02 -9.25
N GLN A 251 -10.27 -30.03 -9.57
CA GLN A 251 -9.94 -28.62 -9.35
C GLN A 251 -9.67 -28.32 -7.87
N MET A 252 -10.41 -28.98 -6.97
CA MET A 252 -10.18 -28.86 -5.52
C MET A 252 -8.81 -29.37 -5.10
N TYR A 253 -8.33 -30.46 -5.70
CA TYR A 253 -6.97 -30.95 -5.50
C TYR A 253 -5.90 -29.92 -5.89
N ASN A 254 -6.09 -29.24 -7.02
CA ASN A 254 -5.17 -28.19 -7.46
C ASN A 254 -5.21 -26.95 -6.54
N GLN A 255 -6.36 -26.60 -5.97
CA GLN A 255 -6.47 -25.52 -4.99
C GLN A 255 -5.65 -25.84 -3.72
N LEU A 256 -5.73 -27.08 -3.24
CA LEU A 256 -4.91 -27.54 -2.11
C LEU A 256 -3.41 -27.53 -2.43
N LEU A 257 -3.00 -27.99 -3.62
CA LEU A 257 -1.61 -27.88 -4.07
C LEU A 257 -1.12 -26.45 -4.20
N THR A 258 -1.99 -25.56 -4.65
CA THR A 258 -1.66 -24.11 -4.73
C THR A 258 -1.43 -23.53 -3.33
N LYS A 259 -2.27 -23.91 -2.36
CA LYS A 259 -2.10 -23.55 -0.96
C LYS A 259 -0.82 -24.15 -0.39
N ALA A 260 -0.53 -25.42 -0.66
CA ALA A 260 0.70 -26.07 -0.24
C ALA A 260 1.95 -25.34 -0.74
N LEU A 261 1.97 -24.96 -2.03
CA LEU A 261 3.09 -24.24 -2.63
C LEU A 261 3.19 -22.77 -2.21
N PHE A 262 2.13 -22.20 -1.69
CA PHE A 262 2.20 -20.88 -1.05
C PHE A 262 3.05 -20.95 0.24
N PHE A 263 2.83 -21.96 1.08
CA PHE A 263 3.60 -22.14 2.31
C PHE A 263 4.96 -22.82 2.09
N PHE A 264 5.04 -23.70 1.11
CA PHE A 264 6.22 -24.53 0.81
C PHE A 264 6.65 -24.40 -0.65
N PRO A 265 7.07 -23.22 -1.11
CA PRO A 265 7.28 -22.93 -2.54
C PRO A 265 8.42 -23.74 -3.20
N SER A 266 9.30 -24.35 -2.41
CA SER A 266 10.42 -25.15 -2.89
C SER A 266 10.27 -26.65 -2.59
N ASP A 267 9.11 -27.08 -2.08
CA ASP A 267 8.88 -28.47 -1.74
C ASP A 267 8.70 -29.30 -3.00
N THR A 268 9.63 -30.25 -3.20
CA THR A 268 9.69 -31.09 -4.40
C THR A 268 8.50 -32.00 -4.54
N PHE A 269 7.90 -32.46 -3.42
CA PHE A 269 6.71 -33.31 -3.45
C PHE A 269 5.51 -32.54 -4.00
N TYR A 270 5.21 -31.35 -3.48
CA TYR A 270 4.08 -30.55 -3.97
C TYR A 270 4.28 -30.05 -5.40
N LEU A 271 5.51 -29.70 -5.79
CA LEU A 271 5.84 -29.35 -7.17
C LEU A 271 5.60 -30.55 -8.12
N HIS A 272 5.99 -31.74 -7.70
CA HIS A 272 5.77 -32.96 -8.49
C HIS A 272 4.27 -33.31 -8.57
N GLU A 273 3.54 -33.28 -7.46
CA GLU A 273 2.09 -33.52 -7.45
C GLU A 273 1.31 -32.50 -8.26
N GLN A 274 1.73 -31.23 -8.27
CA GLN A 274 1.13 -30.22 -9.13
C GLN A 274 1.36 -30.53 -10.61
N ASN A 275 2.55 -31.00 -10.97
CA ASN A 275 2.81 -31.46 -12.35
C ASN A 275 1.91 -32.65 -12.69
N ASN A 276 1.81 -33.63 -11.81
CA ASN A 276 0.92 -34.79 -11.99
C ASN A 276 -0.53 -34.38 -12.16
N TYR A 277 -1.00 -33.42 -11.36
CA TYR A 277 -2.35 -32.87 -11.52
C TYR A 277 -2.56 -32.33 -12.93
N TYR A 278 -1.69 -31.42 -13.39
CA TYR A 278 -1.85 -30.82 -14.72
C TYR A 278 -1.79 -31.84 -15.84
N LEU A 279 -0.83 -32.76 -15.81
CA LEU A 279 -0.67 -33.81 -16.83
C LEU A 279 -1.89 -34.74 -16.86
N ASN A 280 -2.37 -35.21 -15.70
CA ASN A 280 -3.54 -36.10 -15.63
C ASN A 280 -4.81 -35.38 -16.04
N ARG A 281 -5.02 -34.12 -15.61
CA ARG A 281 -6.20 -33.32 -15.98
C ARG A 281 -6.23 -33.02 -17.45
N MET A 282 -5.11 -32.61 -18.03
CA MET A 282 -4.99 -32.40 -19.48
C MET A 282 -5.24 -33.68 -20.27
N GLY A 283 -4.66 -34.80 -19.84
CA GLY A 283 -4.86 -36.11 -20.46
C GLY A 283 -6.32 -36.55 -20.41
N TYR A 284 -7.00 -36.40 -19.27
CA TYR A 284 -8.43 -36.69 -19.10
C TYR A 284 -9.31 -35.85 -20.04
N LEU A 285 -9.06 -34.53 -20.09
CA LEU A 285 -9.81 -33.62 -20.94
C LEU A 285 -9.60 -33.91 -22.42
N ALA A 286 -8.35 -34.23 -22.81
CA ALA A 286 -8.03 -34.61 -24.18
C ALA A 286 -8.75 -35.90 -24.60
N GLN A 287 -8.82 -36.92 -23.73
CA GLN A 287 -9.54 -38.17 -23.99
C GLN A 287 -11.06 -37.97 -24.16
N ASN A 288 -11.60 -36.96 -23.46
CA ASN A 288 -13.02 -36.58 -23.58
C ASN A 288 -13.31 -35.55 -24.68
N ASN A 289 -12.32 -35.23 -25.50
CA ASN A 289 -12.38 -34.22 -26.56
C ASN A 289 -12.71 -32.81 -26.06
N ASP A 290 -12.51 -32.50 -24.78
CA ASP A 290 -12.68 -31.16 -24.22
C ASP A 290 -11.36 -30.36 -24.31
N TRP A 291 -11.00 -30.06 -25.54
CA TRP A 291 -9.74 -29.39 -25.85
C TRP A 291 -9.71 -27.94 -25.39
N THR A 292 -10.85 -27.27 -25.27
CA THR A 292 -10.93 -25.89 -24.81
C THR A 292 -10.54 -25.79 -23.33
N GLU A 293 -11.05 -26.72 -22.51
CA GLU A 293 -10.69 -26.76 -21.08
C GLU A 293 -9.27 -27.29 -20.90
N ALA A 294 -8.83 -28.28 -21.67
CA ALA A 294 -7.46 -28.79 -21.68
C ALA A 294 -6.45 -27.67 -21.97
N GLU A 295 -6.76 -26.82 -22.93
CA GLU A 295 -5.97 -25.64 -23.27
C GLU A 295 -5.91 -24.63 -22.10
N SER A 296 -7.03 -24.37 -21.43
CA SER A 296 -7.11 -23.49 -20.27
C SER A 296 -6.23 -24.00 -19.10
N VAL A 297 -6.32 -25.31 -18.82
CA VAL A 297 -5.53 -25.98 -17.79
C VAL A 297 -4.03 -25.91 -18.10
N PHE A 298 -3.65 -26.07 -19.37
CA PHE A 298 -2.28 -25.94 -19.82
C PHE A 298 -1.75 -24.50 -19.68
N ILE A 299 -2.58 -23.50 -19.99
CA ILE A 299 -2.20 -22.09 -19.81
C ILE A 299 -1.94 -21.76 -18.34
N ASP A 300 -2.80 -22.25 -17.45
CA ASP A 300 -2.62 -22.04 -16.00
C ASP A 300 -1.32 -22.69 -15.51
N PHE A 301 -1.06 -23.94 -15.91
CA PHE A 301 0.18 -24.66 -15.63
C PHE A 301 1.42 -23.87 -16.02
N TYR A 302 1.43 -23.36 -17.23
CA TYR A 302 2.59 -22.60 -17.72
C TYR A 302 2.79 -21.27 -16.98
N ASN A 303 1.75 -20.47 -16.85
CA ASN A 303 1.87 -19.17 -16.22
C ASN A 303 2.45 -19.30 -14.80
N ARG A 304 2.03 -20.32 -14.05
CA ARG A 304 2.58 -20.62 -12.72
C ARG A 304 4.04 -21.01 -12.75
N LYS A 305 4.48 -21.74 -13.77
CA LYS A 305 5.86 -22.17 -13.91
C LYS A 305 6.80 -21.06 -14.36
N VAL A 306 6.34 -20.16 -15.24
CA VAL A 306 7.11 -18.97 -15.64
C VAL A 306 7.31 -18.04 -14.45
N ASP A 307 6.30 -17.83 -13.62
CA ASP A 307 6.43 -17.02 -12.41
C ASP A 307 7.45 -17.59 -11.41
N LEU A 308 7.57 -18.91 -11.33
CA LEU A 308 8.56 -19.59 -10.48
C LEU A 308 9.99 -19.50 -11.06
N LEU A 309 10.13 -19.53 -12.38
CA LEU A 309 11.42 -19.42 -13.06
C LEU A 309 11.97 -17.99 -13.01
N ASP A 310 11.12 -16.98 -13.19
CA ASP A 310 11.52 -15.57 -13.10
C ASP A 310 12.00 -15.18 -11.69
N ARG A 311 11.50 -15.84 -10.67
CA ARG A 311 11.92 -15.61 -9.28
C ARG A 311 13.25 -16.25 -8.89
N LYS A 312 13.71 -17.29 -9.59
CA LYS A 312 14.87 -18.09 -9.13
C LYS A 312 16.17 -17.95 -9.92
N SER A 313 16.18 -17.70 -11.17
CA SER A 313 17.32 -17.26 -11.96
C SER A 313 17.03 -17.24 -13.47
N LYS A 314 17.69 -16.34 -14.19
CA LYS A 314 17.60 -16.19 -15.65
C LYS A 314 18.11 -17.41 -16.46
N ASN A 315 18.62 -18.47 -15.82
CA ASN A 315 19.35 -19.55 -16.48
C ASN A 315 18.92 -20.99 -16.13
N SER A 316 17.89 -21.24 -15.33
CA SER A 316 17.48 -22.62 -15.03
C SER A 316 16.29 -23.06 -15.88
N THR A 317 16.57 -23.73 -16.98
CA THR A 317 15.59 -24.58 -17.68
C THR A 317 15.35 -25.81 -16.82
N ASP A 318 14.14 -25.98 -16.28
CA ASP A 318 13.71 -27.22 -15.63
C ASP A 318 13.56 -28.30 -16.72
N PRO A 319 14.43 -29.36 -16.78
CA PRO A 319 14.39 -30.35 -17.84
C PRO A 319 13.10 -31.19 -17.84
N PHE A 320 12.45 -31.37 -16.67
CA PHE A 320 11.19 -32.10 -16.55
C PHE A 320 10.03 -31.31 -17.17
N LEU A 321 9.97 -30.00 -16.92
CA LEU A 321 8.97 -29.13 -17.49
C LEU A 321 8.98 -29.13 -19.02
N MET A 322 10.18 -29.14 -19.61
CA MET A 322 10.38 -29.10 -21.04
C MET A 322 9.91 -30.39 -21.74
N LYS A 323 10.20 -31.52 -21.16
CA LYS A 323 9.90 -32.83 -21.77
C LYS A 323 8.40 -33.13 -21.80
N ASP A 324 7.71 -32.96 -20.69
CA ASP A 324 6.29 -33.28 -20.53
C ASP A 324 5.37 -32.26 -21.21
N SER A 325 5.73 -30.97 -21.13
CA SER A 325 5.03 -29.94 -21.89
C SER A 325 5.17 -30.13 -23.41
N PHE A 326 6.34 -30.55 -23.85
CA PHE A 326 6.58 -30.83 -25.27
C PHE A 326 5.79 -32.05 -25.76
N ALA A 327 5.72 -33.13 -24.99
CA ALA A 327 4.91 -34.29 -25.31
C ALA A 327 3.42 -33.94 -25.42
N PHE A 328 2.90 -33.19 -24.49
CA PHE A 328 1.51 -32.74 -24.52
C PHE A 328 1.20 -31.78 -25.68
N ILE A 329 2.07 -30.82 -25.97
CA ILE A 329 1.92 -29.93 -27.13
C ILE A 329 1.90 -30.73 -28.45
N ASN A 330 2.76 -31.71 -28.57
CA ASN A 330 2.79 -32.57 -29.77
C ASN A 330 1.51 -33.41 -29.90
N GLN A 331 0.97 -33.98 -28.82
CA GLN A 331 -0.31 -34.67 -28.83
C GLN A 331 -1.49 -33.75 -29.22
N CYS A 332 -1.53 -32.55 -28.67
CA CYS A 332 -2.53 -31.56 -29.08
C CYS A 332 -2.42 -31.19 -30.55
N LEU A 333 -1.20 -31.03 -31.04
CA LEU A 333 -0.89 -30.74 -32.43
C LEU A 333 -1.37 -31.86 -33.36
N GLU A 334 -1.03 -33.12 -33.07
CA GLU A 334 -1.45 -34.27 -33.83
C GLU A 334 -2.97 -34.43 -33.86
N TYR A 335 -3.63 -34.22 -32.71
CA TYR A 335 -5.08 -34.26 -32.65
C TYR A 335 -5.74 -33.16 -33.51
N TYR A 336 -5.28 -31.93 -33.37
CA TYR A 336 -5.86 -30.80 -34.13
C TYR A 336 -5.58 -30.89 -35.62
N LEU A 337 -4.43 -31.42 -36.01
CA LEU A 337 -4.09 -31.66 -37.43
C LEU A 337 -4.91 -32.80 -38.01
N SER A 338 -5.13 -33.88 -37.27
CA SER A 338 -5.89 -35.06 -37.75
C SER A 338 -7.39 -34.81 -37.82
N ASN A 339 -7.95 -33.95 -36.94
CA ASN A 339 -9.37 -33.68 -36.88
C ASN A 339 -9.79 -32.35 -37.54
N ASN A 340 -8.92 -31.75 -38.35
CA ASN A 340 -9.19 -30.43 -38.96
C ASN A 340 -9.57 -29.33 -37.96
N ALA A 341 -9.36 -29.54 -36.66
CA ALA A 341 -9.71 -28.62 -35.59
C ALA A 341 -8.63 -27.55 -35.44
N LYS A 342 -8.55 -26.68 -36.42
CA LYS A 342 -7.40 -25.78 -36.67
C LYS A 342 -7.20 -24.67 -35.63
N GLY A 343 -8.16 -24.44 -34.74
CA GLY A 343 -8.11 -23.34 -33.76
C GLY A 343 -7.19 -23.52 -32.61
N GLY A 344 -7.28 -24.66 -31.95
CA GLY A 344 -6.47 -24.96 -30.78
C GLY A 344 -4.97 -25.11 -31.13
N THR A 345 -4.66 -25.70 -32.28
CA THR A 345 -3.29 -25.87 -32.78
C THR A 345 -2.55 -24.53 -32.89
N VAL A 346 -3.23 -23.52 -33.42
CA VAL A 346 -2.69 -22.17 -33.62
C VAL A 346 -2.39 -21.50 -32.29
N PHE A 347 -3.26 -21.66 -31.31
CA PHE A 347 -3.09 -21.07 -29.98
C PHE A 347 -1.93 -21.71 -29.20
N PHE A 348 -1.87 -23.04 -29.15
CA PHE A 348 -0.77 -23.77 -28.51
C PHE A 348 0.57 -23.42 -29.14
N PHE A 349 0.64 -23.37 -30.46
CA PHE A 349 1.83 -23.01 -31.19
C PHE A 349 2.32 -21.60 -30.86
N TYR A 350 1.41 -20.64 -30.85
CA TYR A 350 1.74 -19.25 -30.68
C TYR A 350 2.32 -18.94 -29.31
N LYS A 351 1.67 -19.43 -28.24
CA LYS A 351 2.06 -19.07 -26.86
C LYS A 351 3.33 -19.78 -26.40
N TRP A 352 3.60 -20.97 -26.96
CA TRP A 352 4.62 -21.87 -26.44
C TRP A 352 5.89 -21.94 -27.26
N TYR A 353 5.77 -21.72 -28.55
CA TYR A 353 6.88 -21.85 -29.48
C TYR A 353 8.00 -20.82 -29.30
N PRO A 354 7.75 -19.52 -29.03
CA PRO A 354 8.80 -18.52 -28.96
C PRO A 354 9.74 -18.64 -27.77
N ILE A 355 9.25 -19.15 -26.65
CA ILE A 355 9.92 -18.99 -25.36
C ILE A 355 10.84 -20.14 -25.03
N GLN A 356 10.49 -21.37 -25.40
CA GLN A 356 11.19 -22.55 -24.93
C GLN A 356 11.70 -23.49 -26.05
N PHE A 357 11.20 -23.40 -27.28
CA PHE A 357 11.50 -24.34 -28.32
C PHE A 357 12.34 -23.75 -29.44
N LYS A 358 13.50 -23.14 -29.12
CA LYS A 358 14.50 -22.74 -30.13
C LYS A 358 14.96 -23.91 -31.01
N SER A 359 14.75 -25.14 -30.56
CA SER A 359 15.12 -26.39 -31.24
C SER A 359 13.94 -27.13 -31.88
N ALA A 360 12.68 -26.74 -31.61
CA ALA A 360 11.55 -27.45 -32.18
C ALA A 360 11.34 -27.07 -33.65
N GLN A 361 11.34 -28.09 -34.48
CA GLN A 361 11.29 -28.01 -35.94
C GLN A 361 9.89 -27.73 -36.50
N ILE A 362 9.35 -26.55 -36.23
CA ILE A 362 8.34 -26.02 -37.15
C ILE A 362 9.12 -25.33 -38.24
N ASP A 363 9.19 -26.03 -39.35
CA ASP A 363 9.74 -25.45 -40.55
C ASP A 363 8.76 -24.42 -41.14
N GLU A 364 9.30 -23.53 -41.88
CA GLU A 364 8.62 -22.47 -42.59
C GLU A 364 7.42 -22.99 -43.42
N LYS A 365 7.54 -24.19 -44.01
CA LYS A 365 6.49 -24.84 -44.81
C LYS A 365 5.31 -25.30 -43.97
N LYS A 366 5.53 -25.84 -42.78
CA LYS A 366 4.41 -26.20 -41.86
C LYS A 366 3.63 -24.98 -41.41
N LEU A 367 4.31 -23.86 -41.13
CA LEU A 367 3.63 -22.59 -40.89
C LEU A 367 2.80 -22.14 -42.07
N GLU A 368 3.32 -22.18 -43.30
CA GLU A 368 2.57 -21.80 -44.50
C GLU A 368 1.36 -22.70 -44.74
N VAL A 369 1.47 -24.00 -44.52
CA VAL A 369 0.32 -24.92 -44.63
C VAL A 369 -0.77 -24.63 -43.62
N LEU A 370 -0.39 -24.37 -42.38
CA LEU A 370 -1.36 -23.94 -41.33
C LEU A 370 -2.09 -22.64 -41.68
N LEU A 371 -1.43 -21.77 -42.41
CA LEU A 371 -1.94 -20.42 -42.74
C LEU A 371 -2.72 -20.37 -44.03
N ASN A 372 -2.47 -21.29 -44.97
CA ASN A 372 -3.20 -21.36 -46.23
C ASN A 372 -4.65 -21.82 -46.07
N ASN A 373 -5.02 -22.38 -44.93
CA ASN A 373 -6.37 -22.80 -44.59
C ASN A 373 -6.76 -22.31 -43.18
N PRO A 374 -6.94 -20.99 -42.96
CA PRO A 374 -7.37 -20.51 -41.65
C PRO A 374 -8.78 -20.99 -41.36
N PRO A 375 -9.01 -21.62 -40.18
CA PRO A 375 -10.37 -22.04 -39.83
C PRO A 375 -11.25 -20.83 -39.57
N THR A 376 -12.50 -20.94 -39.96
CA THR A 376 -13.53 -19.89 -39.80
C THR A 376 -13.85 -19.56 -38.33
N ALA A 377 -13.44 -20.41 -37.40
CA ALA A 377 -13.74 -20.28 -35.97
C ALA A 377 -12.60 -19.65 -35.11
N ILE A 378 -11.42 -19.36 -35.68
CA ILE A 378 -10.32 -18.76 -34.91
C ILE A 378 -10.49 -17.25 -34.84
N SER A 379 -10.30 -16.69 -33.62
CA SER A 379 -10.25 -15.24 -33.45
C SER A 379 -9.09 -14.65 -34.28
N HIS A 380 -9.34 -13.55 -34.97
CA HIS A 380 -8.32 -12.82 -35.73
C HIS A 380 -7.10 -12.46 -34.85
N ARG A 381 -7.31 -12.35 -33.54
CA ARG A 381 -6.27 -12.18 -32.54
C ARG A 381 -5.22 -13.29 -32.55
N LEU A 382 -5.65 -14.56 -32.52
CA LEU A 382 -4.75 -15.71 -32.47
C LEU A 382 -3.97 -15.87 -33.78
N ILE A 383 -4.66 -15.67 -34.90
CA ILE A 383 -4.03 -15.69 -36.22
C ILE A 383 -3.00 -14.56 -36.34
N ALA A 384 -3.35 -13.34 -35.91
CA ALA A 384 -2.42 -12.20 -35.92
C ALA A 384 -1.14 -12.48 -35.13
N MET A 385 -1.29 -13.09 -33.97
CA MET A 385 -0.17 -13.43 -33.10
C MET A 385 0.76 -14.47 -33.75
N LEU A 386 0.21 -15.50 -34.40
CA LEU A 386 0.98 -16.53 -35.11
C LEU A 386 1.73 -15.93 -36.30
N MET A 387 1.04 -15.06 -37.06
CA MET A 387 1.63 -14.38 -38.21
C MET A 387 2.78 -13.48 -37.82
N ASP A 388 2.61 -12.73 -36.73
CA ASP A 388 3.64 -11.84 -36.22
C ASP A 388 4.88 -12.65 -35.82
N HIS A 389 4.67 -13.75 -35.11
CA HIS A 389 5.76 -14.64 -34.72
C HIS A 389 6.47 -15.28 -35.93
N GLY A 390 5.70 -15.86 -36.85
CA GLY A 390 6.24 -16.50 -38.04
C GLY A 390 7.04 -15.53 -38.92
N ALA A 391 6.51 -14.36 -39.17
CA ALA A 391 7.20 -13.33 -39.96
C ALA A 391 8.46 -12.76 -39.25
N ASN A 392 8.47 -12.70 -37.91
CA ASN A 392 9.65 -12.30 -37.17
C ASN A 392 10.75 -13.40 -37.19
N LYS A 393 10.34 -14.66 -37.11
CA LYS A 393 11.27 -15.81 -37.18
C LYS A 393 11.83 -16.02 -38.57
N TYR A 394 11.01 -15.83 -39.60
CA TYR A 394 11.38 -16.01 -41.00
C TYR A 394 11.24 -14.67 -41.78
N PRO A 395 12.10 -13.69 -41.51
CA PRO A 395 11.97 -12.32 -42.03
C PRO A 395 12.14 -12.20 -43.54
N LYS A 396 12.63 -13.26 -44.20
CA LYS A 396 12.76 -13.32 -45.66
C LYS A 396 11.52 -13.91 -46.33
N ASN A 397 10.59 -14.54 -45.59
CA ASN A 397 9.40 -15.17 -46.14
C ASN A 397 8.33 -14.10 -46.48
N ALA A 398 8.13 -13.83 -47.74
CA ALA A 398 7.18 -12.87 -48.25
C ALA A 398 5.71 -13.27 -47.98
N ASN A 399 5.41 -14.60 -48.00
CA ASN A 399 4.05 -15.09 -47.74
C ASN A 399 3.66 -14.88 -46.29
N LEU A 400 4.50 -15.16 -45.30
CA LEU A 400 4.21 -14.91 -43.90
C LEU A 400 3.99 -13.41 -43.62
N LYS A 401 4.77 -12.53 -44.24
CA LYS A 401 4.56 -11.09 -44.15
C LYS A 401 3.21 -10.68 -44.75
N LYS A 402 2.85 -11.22 -45.93
CA LYS A 402 1.57 -10.93 -46.56
C LYS A 402 0.38 -11.43 -45.73
N TYR A 403 0.49 -12.61 -45.11
CA TYR A 403 -0.52 -13.10 -44.16
C TYR A 403 -0.64 -12.19 -42.94
N ARG A 404 0.48 -11.75 -42.36
CA ARG A 404 0.49 -10.78 -41.24
C ARG A 404 -0.27 -9.50 -41.61
N LEU A 405 0.00 -8.94 -42.76
CA LEU A 405 -0.70 -7.77 -43.28
C LEU A 405 -2.23 -8.04 -43.46
N ASN A 406 -2.58 -9.14 -44.06
CA ASN A 406 -4.00 -9.50 -44.30
C ASN A 406 -4.75 -9.67 -42.95
N THR A 407 -4.13 -10.35 -42.01
CA THR A 407 -4.69 -10.57 -40.66
C THR A 407 -4.83 -9.27 -39.89
N PHE A 408 -3.81 -8.39 -39.95
CA PHE A 408 -3.87 -7.07 -39.39
C PHE A 408 -5.05 -6.27 -39.97
N ASN A 409 -5.19 -6.23 -41.29
CA ASN A 409 -6.29 -5.54 -41.95
C ASN A 409 -7.67 -6.08 -41.57
N ALA A 410 -7.77 -7.41 -41.42
CA ALA A 410 -9.03 -8.05 -40.99
C ALA A 410 -9.36 -7.71 -39.54
N TRP A 411 -8.37 -7.75 -38.63
CA TRP A 411 -8.56 -7.45 -37.23
C TRP A 411 -8.95 -5.99 -36.99
N THR A 412 -8.33 -5.05 -37.70
CA THR A 412 -8.65 -3.61 -37.56
C THR A 412 -10.09 -3.26 -37.93
N LYS A 413 -10.75 -4.08 -38.71
CA LYS A 413 -12.17 -3.92 -39.08
C LYS A 413 -13.14 -4.41 -38.01
N GLN A 414 -12.66 -5.15 -37.03
CA GLN A 414 -13.47 -5.70 -35.93
C GLN A 414 -13.55 -4.79 -34.74
N LYS A 415 -14.46 -5.09 -33.78
CA LYS A 415 -14.46 -4.48 -32.46
C LYS A 415 -13.27 -5.01 -31.66
N ILE A 416 -12.34 -4.13 -31.34
CA ILE A 416 -11.13 -4.46 -30.58
C ILE A 416 -11.45 -4.36 -29.08
N ALA A 417 -11.19 -5.43 -28.33
CA ALA A 417 -11.32 -5.42 -26.89
C ALA A 417 -10.16 -4.60 -26.26
N TYR A 418 -10.41 -3.96 -25.11
CA TYR A 418 -9.42 -3.08 -24.48
C TYR A 418 -8.08 -3.77 -24.19
N TYR A 419 -8.10 -5.04 -23.81
CA TYR A 419 -6.90 -5.82 -23.51
C TYR A 419 -6.08 -6.23 -24.76
N ASP A 420 -6.60 -6.01 -25.96
CA ASP A 420 -5.94 -6.33 -27.23
C ASP A 420 -5.21 -5.13 -27.86
N TRP A 421 -5.42 -3.92 -27.34
CA TRP A 421 -4.85 -2.73 -27.95
C TRP A 421 -3.32 -2.74 -28.04
N ALA A 422 -2.64 -3.16 -26.96
CA ALA A 422 -1.17 -3.24 -26.96
C ALA A 422 -0.66 -4.15 -28.08
N ARG A 423 -1.35 -5.28 -28.34
CA ARG A 423 -0.97 -6.26 -29.35
C ARG A 423 -1.22 -5.76 -30.77
N ILE A 424 -2.38 -5.19 -31.03
CA ILE A 424 -2.69 -4.70 -32.39
C ILE A 424 -1.80 -3.50 -32.76
N LEU A 425 -1.43 -2.66 -31.81
CA LEU A 425 -0.48 -1.58 -32.03
C LEU A 425 0.94 -2.11 -32.30
N SER A 426 1.41 -3.11 -31.54
CA SER A 426 2.69 -3.78 -31.81
C SER A 426 2.68 -4.48 -33.19
N LEU A 427 1.58 -5.14 -33.55
CA LEU A 427 1.41 -5.75 -34.86
C LEU A 427 1.45 -4.69 -35.98
N SER A 428 0.87 -3.53 -35.76
CA SER A 428 0.92 -2.42 -36.71
C SER A 428 2.36 -1.93 -36.98
N ASP A 429 3.18 -1.88 -35.92
CA ASP A 429 4.61 -1.52 -36.03
C ASP A 429 5.35 -2.53 -36.92
N SER A 430 5.12 -3.83 -36.68
CA SER A 430 5.70 -4.92 -37.47
C SER A 430 5.29 -4.85 -38.93
N VAL A 431 4.01 -4.62 -39.20
CA VAL A 431 3.47 -4.52 -40.56
C VAL A 431 4.03 -3.29 -41.30
N ILE A 432 4.15 -2.16 -40.65
CA ILE A 432 4.74 -0.94 -41.25
C ILE A 432 6.22 -1.19 -41.61
N LYS A 433 6.95 -1.91 -40.72
CA LYS A 433 8.37 -2.28 -40.96
C LYS A 433 8.50 -3.22 -42.16
N ASP A 434 7.58 -4.18 -42.33
CA ASP A 434 7.58 -5.11 -43.47
C ASP A 434 7.22 -4.47 -44.80
N PHE A 435 6.35 -3.46 -44.78
CA PHE A 435 5.82 -2.79 -45.96
C PHE A 435 6.05 -1.26 -45.91
N PRO A 436 7.31 -0.79 -45.89
CA PRO A 436 7.61 0.63 -45.66
C PRO A 436 7.12 1.56 -46.80
N LYS A 437 6.89 1.00 -47.98
CA LYS A 437 6.35 1.72 -49.17
C LYS A 437 4.81 1.83 -49.16
N ASN A 438 4.13 1.14 -48.24
CA ASN A 438 2.68 1.19 -48.18
C ASN A 438 2.21 2.46 -47.40
N THR A 439 1.77 3.46 -48.13
CA THR A 439 1.40 4.78 -47.58
C THR A 439 0.12 4.76 -46.76
N THR A 440 -0.71 3.70 -46.80
CA THR A 440 -1.99 3.62 -46.06
C THR A 440 -1.78 3.15 -44.62
N LEU A 441 -0.70 2.46 -44.32
CA LEU A 441 -0.49 1.82 -43.00
C LEU A 441 -0.28 2.81 -41.86
N LYS A 442 0.50 3.90 -42.08
CA LYS A 442 0.71 4.94 -41.07
C LYS A 442 -0.57 5.67 -40.68
N PRO A 443 -1.38 6.17 -41.65
CA PRO A 443 -2.69 6.75 -41.31
C PRO A 443 -3.61 5.77 -40.57
N MET A 444 -3.61 4.49 -40.95
CA MET A 444 -4.38 3.44 -40.26
C MET A 444 -3.91 3.28 -38.80
N GLN A 445 -2.61 3.20 -38.54
CA GLN A 445 -2.05 3.12 -37.20
C GLN A 445 -2.42 4.36 -36.34
N GLN A 446 -2.38 5.55 -36.92
CA GLN A 446 -2.80 6.77 -36.24
C GLN A 446 -4.28 6.72 -35.83
N GLY A 447 -5.14 6.22 -36.71
CA GLY A 447 -6.54 5.97 -36.39
C GLY A 447 -6.72 4.92 -35.28
N LEU A 448 -5.89 3.87 -35.27
CA LEU A 448 -5.89 2.88 -34.21
C LEU A 448 -5.44 3.46 -32.86
N LEU A 449 -4.41 4.30 -32.84
CA LEU A 449 -3.96 4.98 -31.62
C LEU A 449 -5.05 5.87 -31.02
N ALA A 450 -5.80 6.60 -31.85
CA ALA A 450 -6.94 7.41 -31.40
C ALA A 450 -8.05 6.52 -30.81
N ARG A 451 -8.42 5.43 -31.50
CA ARG A 451 -9.42 4.47 -31.03
C ARG A 451 -8.99 3.74 -29.74
N ALA A 452 -7.72 3.36 -29.65
CA ALA A 452 -7.14 2.74 -28.46
C ALA A 452 -7.25 3.69 -27.26
N SER A 453 -6.87 4.95 -27.45
CA SER A 453 -6.97 5.97 -26.41
C SER A 453 -8.41 6.12 -25.90
N ASP A 454 -9.41 6.22 -26.79
CA ASP A 454 -10.83 6.31 -26.41
C ASP A 454 -11.34 5.03 -25.72
N SER A 455 -10.92 3.85 -26.17
CA SER A 455 -11.33 2.57 -25.57
C SER A 455 -10.73 2.38 -24.16
N LEU A 456 -9.43 2.60 -24.01
CA LEU A 456 -8.74 2.47 -22.74
C LEU A 456 -9.22 3.51 -21.71
N MET A 457 -9.55 4.70 -22.16
CA MET A 457 -10.14 5.75 -21.32
C MET A 457 -11.50 5.30 -20.75
N LYS A 458 -12.37 4.67 -21.54
CA LYS A 458 -13.67 4.14 -21.07
C LYS A 458 -13.53 3.03 -20.04
N GLU A 459 -12.45 2.26 -20.10
CA GLU A 459 -12.13 1.20 -19.14
C GLU A 459 -11.37 1.72 -17.91
N GLY A 460 -11.14 3.04 -17.79
CA GLY A 460 -10.41 3.64 -16.69
C GLY A 460 -8.89 3.42 -16.72
N LEU A 461 -8.36 2.86 -17.80
CA LEU A 461 -6.93 2.61 -18.01
C LEU A 461 -6.22 3.87 -18.52
N LEU A 462 -6.26 4.93 -17.72
CA LEU A 462 -5.91 6.28 -18.12
C LEU A 462 -4.43 6.44 -18.53
N GLU A 463 -3.51 5.76 -17.85
CA GLU A 463 -2.08 5.82 -18.19
C GLU A 463 -1.82 5.27 -19.60
N ALA A 464 -2.42 4.13 -19.92
CA ALA A 464 -2.32 3.54 -21.26
C ALA A 464 -3.04 4.39 -22.32
N ALA A 465 -4.19 4.98 -21.98
CA ALA A 465 -4.92 5.88 -22.87
C ALA A 465 -4.10 7.14 -23.22
N TRP A 466 -3.46 7.76 -22.22
CA TRP A 466 -2.52 8.86 -22.43
C TRP A 466 -1.28 8.42 -23.23
N GLY A 467 -0.76 7.24 -22.98
CA GLY A 467 0.37 6.67 -23.75
C GLY A 467 0.05 6.59 -25.25
N CYS A 468 -1.15 6.12 -25.62
CA CYS A 468 -1.61 6.12 -27.01
C CYS A 468 -1.75 7.54 -27.59
N TYR A 469 -2.28 8.47 -26.81
CA TYR A 469 -2.40 9.87 -27.20
C TYR A 469 -1.01 10.51 -27.45
N TYR A 470 -0.05 10.35 -26.55
CA TYR A 470 1.28 10.94 -26.69
C TYR A 470 2.04 10.35 -27.89
N ARG A 471 1.87 9.06 -28.12
CA ARG A 471 2.44 8.43 -29.31
C ARG A 471 1.84 9.02 -30.58
N LEU A 472 0.51 9.18 -30.65
CA LEU A 472 -0.17 9.80 -31.77
C LEU A 472 0.27 11.25 -31.99
N GLN A 473 0.36 12.03 -30.92
CA GLN A 473 0.83 13.41 -30.96
C GLN A 473 2.26 13.53 -31.51
N LYS A 474 3.14 12.63 -31.07
CA LYS A 474 4.55 12.59 -31.52
C LYS A 474 4.66 12.19 -33.01
N GLU A 475 3.87 11.20 -33.45
CA GLU A 475 3.92 10.68 -34.81
C GLU A 475 3.19 11.58 -35.82
N ASN A 476 2.11 12.24 -35.38
CA ASN A 476 1.33 13.16 -36.22
C ASN A 476 0.72 14.29 -35.39
N PRO A 477 1.45 15.36 -35.08
CA PRO A 477 0.94 16.49 -34.31
C PRO A 477 -0.22 17.25 -35.00
N LYS A 478 -0.43 17.03 -36.30
CA LYS A 478 -1.54 17.61 -37.09
C LYS A 478 -2.74 16.69 -37.25
N PHE A 479 -2.81 15.58 -36.52
CA PHE A 479 -3.97 14.66 -36.58
C PHE A 479 -5.25 15.40 -36.19
N LEU A 480 -6.25 15.38 -37.10
CA LEU A 480 -7.46 16.23 -37.02
C LEU A 480 -8.23 16.09 -35.70
N GLY A 481 -8.31 14.89 -35.13
CA GLY A 481 -9.03 14.64 -33.86
C GLY A 481 -8.22 14.84 -32.58
N LEU A 482 -6.94 15.21 -32.68
CA LEU A 482 -6.01 15.25 -31.56
C LEU A 482 -6.42 16.22 -30.42
N PRO A 483 -6.82 17.49 -30.71
CA PRO A 483 -7.24 18.41 -29.65
C PRO A 483 -8.51 17.93 -28.92
N ALA A 484 -9.48 17.42 -29.66
CA ALA A 484 -10.73 16.90 -29.07
C ALA A 484 -10.46 15.66 -28.20
N LEU A 485 -9.57 14.78 -28.62
CA LEU A 485 -9.14 13.62 -27.85
C LEU A 485 -8.47 14.04 -26.54
N GLN A 486 -7.58 15.04 -26.59
CA GLN A 486 -6.89 15.57 -25.42
C GLN A 486 -7.88 16.13 -24.38
N VAL A 487 -8.85 16.92 -24.82
CA VAL A 487 -9.87 17.48 -23.91
C VAL A 487 -10.69 16.37 -23.26
N ARG A 488 -11.10 15.33 -24.01
CA ARG A 488 -11.83 14.20 -23.45
C ARG A 488 -11.00 13.43 -22.43
N LEU A 489 -9.75 13.14 -22.74
CA LEU A 489 -8.82 12.47 -21.82
C LEU A 489 -8.63 13.30 -20.54
N ALA A 490 -8.36 14.60 -20.68
CA ALA A 490 -8.15 15.48 -19.54
C ALA A 490 -9.39 15.55 -18.63
N LYS A 491 -10.60 15.63 -19.20
CA LYS A 491 -11.86 15.60 -18.44
C LYS A 491 -12.07 14.28 -17.71
N THR A 492 -11.92 13.16 -18.41
CA THR A 492 -12.06 11.84 -17.78
C THR A 492 -11.03 11.61 -16.70
N ASP A 493 -9.79 12.00 -16.93
CA ASP A 493 -8.70 11.92 -15.97
C ASP A 493 -8.99 12.78 -14.73
N PHE A 494 -9.53 13.98 -14.93
CA PHE A 494 -9.96 14.84 -13.83
C PHE A 494 -11.09 14.19 -13.01
N ASP A 495 -12.10 13.61 -13.67
CA ASP A 495 -13.20 12.96 -12.98
C ASP A 495 -12.76 11.70 -12.22
N VAL A 496 -11.92 10.86 -12.81
CA VAL A 496 -11.50 9.58 -12.23
C VAL A 496 -10.41 9.78 -11.18
N ARG A 497 -9.28 10.41 -11.55
CA ARG A 497 -8.12 10.50 -10.65
C ARG A 497 -8.17 11.69 -9.68
N TYR A 498 -8.72 12.83 -10.11
CA TYR A 498 -8.80 13.98 -9.21
C TYR A 498 -10.08 13.97 -8.37
N LYS A 499 -11.27 13.94 -8.99
CA LYS A 499 -12.53 13.90 -8.23
C LYS A 499 -12.72 12.56 -7.50
N GLY A 500 -12.39 11.44 -8.15
CA GLY A 500 -12.49 10.09 -7.57
C GLY A 500 -11.57 9.87 -6.37
N SER A 501 -10.47 10.62 -6.26
CA SER A 501 -9.55 10.55 -5.13
C SER A 501 -9.97 11.36 -3.90
N LYS A 502 -11.19 11.86 -3.84
CA LYS A 502 -11.72 12.58 -2.65
C LYS A 502 -11.69 11.69 -1.41
N ILE A 503 -11.29 12.31 -0.30
CA ILE A 503 -11.41 11.74 1.04
C ILE A 503 -12.46 12.56 1.78
N GLY A 504 -13.44 11.89 2.37
CA GLY A 504 -14.52 12.55 3.11
C GLY A 504 -14.05 13.10 4.46
N TYR A 505 -14.94 13.81 5.13
CA TYR A 505 -14.77 14.25 6.51
C TYR A 505 -15.86 13.63 7.39
N ALA A 506 -15.51 13.31 8.63
CA ALA A 506 -16.47 13.06 9.71
C ALA A 506 -16.37 14.16 10.75
N THR A 507 -17.45 14.43 11.46
CA THR A 507 -17.44 15.33 12.63
C THR A 507 -17.29 14.47 13.88
N ILE A 508 -16.15 14.58 14.54
CA ILE A 508 -15.83 13.84 15.77
C ILE A 508 -15.63 14.90 16.87
N LYS A 509 -16.46 14.86 17.91
CA LYS A 509 -16.42 15.85 19.02
C LYS A 509 -16.37 17.30 18.53
N GLY A 510 -17.18 17.65 17.52
CA GLY A 510 -17.27 18.99 16.95
C GLY A 510 -16.13 19.39 15.99
N LYS A 511 -15.11 18.55 15.80
CA LYS A 511 -14.02 18.80 14.85
C LYS A 511 -14.22 18.02 13.56
N LYS A 512 -13.92 18.64 12.41
CA LYS A 512 -13.87 17.96 11.12
C LYS A 512 -12.56 17.15 11.02
N VAL A 513 -12.68 15.83 10.90
CA VAL A 513 -11.56 14.90 10.77
C VAL A 513 -11.67 14.17 9.42
N ALA A 514 -10.59 14.11 8.69
CA ALA A 514 -10.54 13.41 7.40
C ALA A 514 -10.70 11.89 7.59
N GLN A 515 -11.58 11.27 6.81
CA GLN A 515 -11.83 9.82 6.84
C GLN A 515 -10.75 9.06 6.08
N THR A 516 -9.53 9.11 6.59
CA THR A 516 -8.36 8.48 5.97
C THR A 516 -8.24 6.99 6.28
N GLY A 517 -8.95 6.50 7.29
CA GLY A 517 -8.74 5.16 7.84
C GLY A 517 -7.46 5.03 8.67
N TRP A 518 -6.82 6.15 9.03
CA TRP A 518 -5.68 6.13 9.95
C TRP A 518 -6.08 5.56 11.31
N ASN A 519 -5.28 4.63 11.82
CA ASN A 519 -5.50 3.91 13.07
C ASN A 519 -4.46 4.18 14.16
N GLY A 520 -3.66 5.23 13.99
CA GLY A 520 -2.64 5.62 14.96
C GLY A 520 -3.18 6.50 16.09
N ASN A 521 -2.25 6.98 16.94
CA ASN A 521 -2.55 7.89 18.04
C ASN A 521 -1.37 8.84 18.27
N SER A 522 -1.54 10.11 17.96
CA SER A 522 -0.51 11.14 18.10
C SER A 522 -0.12 11.41 19.57
N LYS A 523 -1.02 11.20 20.51
CA LYS A 523 -0.75 11.40 21.95
C LYS A 523 0.20 10.34 22.53
N THR A 524 0.09 9.10 22.02
CA THR A 524 0.95 7.95 22.44
C THR A 524 2.10 7.67 21.50
N CYS A 525 2.33 8.55 20.51
CA CYS A 525 3.35 8.40 19.48
C CYS A 525 3.20 7.10 18.65
N THR A 526 1.96 6.64 18.48
CA THR A 526 1.67 5.47 17.65
C THR A 526 1.37 5.96 16.24
N SER A 527 2.30 5.76 15.31
CA SER A 527 2.16 6.24 13.91
C SER A 527 1.00 5.57 13.16
N GLY A 528 0.63 4.34 13.52
CA GLY A 528 -0.45 3.61 12.88
C GLY A 528 -0.17 3.28 11.42
N THR A 529 -1.23 2.99 10.67
CA THR A 529 -1.20 2.67 9.24
C THR A 529 -2.34 3.36 8.50
N LEU A 530 -2.24 3.37 7.17
CA LEU A 530 -3.30 3.82 6.27
C LEU A 530 -3.76 2.65 5.39
N PRO A 531 -5.06 2.55 5.05
CA PRO A 531 -5.54 1.58 4.07
C PRO A 531 -4.95 1.83 2.68
N ASP A 532 -4.71 0.78 1.91
CA ASP A 532 -4.25 0.85 0.52
C ASP A 532 -5.16 1.71 -0.36
N SER A 533 -6.45 1.72 -0.09
CA SER A 533 -7.42 2.55 -0.80
C SER A 533 -7.14 4.04 -0.62
N THR A 534 -6.67 4.48 0.56
CA THR A 534 -6.27 5.85 0.81
C THR A 534 -4.94 6.18 0.12
N LEU A 535 -3.95 5.29 0.22
CA LEU A 535 -2.66 5.45 -0.46
C LEU A 535 -2.85 5.55 -1.98
N ARG A 536 -3.70 4.70 -2.55
CA ARG A 536 -4.05 4.72 -3.98
C ARG A 536 -4.66 6.07 -4.39
N LYS A 537 -5.62 6.60 -3.62
CA LYS A 537 -6.21 7.91 -3.88
C LYS A 537 -5.19 9.04 -3.92
N ILE A 538 -4.20 9.01 -3.02
CA ILE A 538 -3.12 10.02 -3.02
C ILE A 538 -2.21 9.84 -4.24
N THR A 539 -1.82 8.60 -4.56
CA THR A 539 -1.03 8.27 -5.76
C THR A 539 -1.73 8.75 -7.04
N ASP A 540 -3.03 8.45 -7.17
CA ASP A 540 -3.85 8.86 -8.33
C ASP A 540 -3.87 10.38 -8.48
N ARG A 541 -4.01 11.13 -7.39
CA ARG A 541 -4.03 12.59 -7.43
C ARG A 541 -2.66 13.18 -7.77
N ILE A 542 -1.57 12.62 -7.25
CA ILE A 542 -0.22 13.02 -7.62
C ILE A 542 0.00 12.76 -9.12
N ASN A 543 -0.33 11.57 -9.59
CA ASN A 543 -0.18 11.20 -11.00
C ASN A 543 -1.05 12.03 -11.92
N TYR A 544 -2.26 12.41 -11.48
CA TYR A 544 -3.09 13.37 -12.20
C TYR A 544 -2.34 14.68 -12.47
N PHE A 545 -1.77 15.31 -11.44
CA PHE A 545 -1.04 16.57 -11.60
C PHE A 545 0.21 16.41 -12.46
N ARG A 546 1.01 15.36 -12.21
CA ARG A 546 2.24 15.10 -12.96
C ARG A 546 1.97 14.92 -14.45
N GLN A 547 1.04 14.04 -14.79
CA GLN A 547 0.75 13.72 -16.18
C GLN A 547 0.17 14.91 -16.94
N ASN A 548 -0.72 15.67 -16.31
CA ASN A 548 -1.27 16.87 -16.92
C ASN A 548 -0.23 17.99 -17.04
N SER A 549 0.73 18.09 -16.12
CA SER A 549 1.84 19.05 -16.22
C SER A 549 2.85 18.72 -17.33
N GLY A 550 2.79 17.53 -17.95
CA GLY A 550 3.70 17.12 -19.02
C GLY A 550 4.73 16.06 -18.62
N VAL A 551 4.63 15.48 -17.42
CA VAL A 551 5.48 14.37 -16.99
C VAL A 551 4.80 13.06 -17.35
N THR A 552 5.39 12.30 -18.27
CA THR A 552 4.75 11.09 -18.84
C THR A 552 4.85 9.86 -17.96
N LYS A 553 5.81 9.81 -17.03
CA LYS A 553 5.98 8.68 -16.12
C LYS A 553 5.27 8.92 -14.79
N GLY A 554 4.44 7.96 -14.40
CA GLY A 554 3.78 7.95 -13.10
C GLY A 554 4.78 7.73 -11.96
N ILE A 555 4.40 8.20 -10.78
CA ILE A 555 5.16 8.01 -9.54
C ILE A 555 4.71 6.71 -8.88
N GLN A 556 5.65 6.02 -8.21
CA GLN A 556 5.39 4.81 -7.46
C GLN A 556 5.48 5.09 -5.95
N PHE A 557 4.69 4.35 -5.20
CA PHE A 557 4.70 4.39 -3.75
C PHE A 557 5.89 3.63 -3.19
N ASP A 558 6.58 4.22 -2.21
CA ASP A 558 7.75 3.65 -1.54
C ASP A 558 7.41 3.38 -0.07
N GLN A 559 7.49 2.12 0.32
CA GLN A 559 7.07 1.67 1.64
C GLN A 559 7.96 2.21 2.78
N ASP A 560 9.26 2.31 2.57
CA ASP A 560 10.18 2.79 3.62
C ASP A 560 9.97 4.30 3.86
N LYS A 561 9.83 5.06 2.78
CA LYS A 561 9.48 6.48 2.86
C LYS A 561 8.10 6.69 3.49
N HIS A 562 7.15 5.78 3.22
CA HIS A 562 5.83 5.83 3.86
C HIS A 562 5.92 5.70 5.38
N ILE A 563 6.65 4.71 5.87
CA ILE A 563 6.83 4.50 7.31
C ILE A 563 7.42 5.75 7.97
N ALA A 564 8.45 6.34 7.37
CA ALA A 564 9.07 7.57 7.85
C ALA A 564 8.08 8.75 7.83
N CYS A 565 7.30 8.91 6.76
CA CYS A 565 6.27 9.95 6.66
C CYS A 565 5.14 9.76 7.67
N MET A 566 4.74 8.53 7.98
CA MET A 566 3.74 8.24 9.02
C MET A 566 4.23 8.66 10.40
N GLN A 567 5.49 8.38 10.71
CA GLN A 567 6.12 8.82 11.96
C GLN A 567 6.23 10.35 12.02
N ALA A 568 6.63 11.00 10.92
CA ALA A 568 6.70 12.45 10.85
C ALA A 568 5.33 13.12 10.98
N ALA A 569 4.30 12.60 10.32
CA ALA A 569 2.93 13.11 10.46
C ALA A 569 2.43 13.01 11.91
N THR A 570 2.74 11.89 12.60
CA THR A 570 2.42 11.69 14.01
C THR A 570 3.21 12.64 14.93
N MET A 571 4.47 12.92 14.59
CA MET A 571 5.32 13.85 15.31
C MET A 571 4.77 15.30 15.23
N TYR A 572 4.29 15.72 14.05
CA TYR A 572 3.75 17.08 13.86
C TYR A 572 2.32 17.27 14.34
N ALA A 573 1.53 16.20 14.48
CA ALA A 573 0.12 16.31 14.86
C ALA A 573 -0.12 17.09 16.18
N PRO A 574 0.63 16.86 17.27
CA PRO A 574 0.45 17.63 18.52
C PRO A 574 1.07 19.03 18.48
N VAL A 575 2.05 19.27 17.60
CA VAL A 575 2.80 20.54 17.54
C VAL A 575 2.14 21.56 16.62
N GLY A 576 1.54 21.10 15.52
CA GLY A 576 0.84 21.96 14.55
C GLY A 576 1.75 22.87 13.71
N VAL A 577 3.08 22.71 13.81
CA VAL A 577 4.07 23.49 13.05
C VAL A 577 5.07 22.56 12.40
N PHE A 578 5.31 22.76 11.10
CA PHE A 578 6.31 22.01 10.36
C PHE A 578 7.69 22.64 10.51
N SER A 579 8.69 21.83 10.83
CA SER A 579 10.10 22.18 10.80
C SER A 579 10.87 21.15 9.98
N ARG A 580 11.83 21.59 9.17
CA ARG A 580 12.75 20.69 8.48
C ARG A 580 13.85 20.13 9.38
N GLU A 581 14.02 20.74 10.54
CA GLU A 581 14.97 20.33 11.56
C GLU A 581 14.20 20.09 12.87
N PRO A 582 13.41 19.01 12.96
CA PRO A 582 12.68 18.71 14.17
C PRO A 582 13.66 18.36 15.29
N ASN A 583 13.39 18.86 16.50
CA ASN A 583 14.20 18.65 17.68
C ASN A 583 13.48 17.70 18.65
N PRO A 584 14.13 16.66 19.18
CA PRO A 584 13.53 15.74 20.15
C PRO A 584 13.05 16.44 21.44
N GLU A 585 13.61 17.58 21.80
CA GLU A 585 13.18 18.35 22.97
C GLU A 585 11.81 19.04 22.76
N THR A 586 11.48 19.40 21.51
CA THR A 586 10.25 20.10 21.16
C THR A 586 9.21 19.21 20.50
N HIS A 587 9.61 18.04 20.00
CA HIS A 587 8.75 17.11 19.28
C HIS A 587 8.67 15.77 20.04
N LYS A 588 7.65 15.63 20.86
CA LYS A 588 7.42 14.46 21.72
C LYS A 588 7.55 13.10 21.02
N CYS A 589 7.12 13.02 19.76
CA CYS A 589 7.13 11.78 18.97
C CYS A 589 8.31 11.73 17.98
N PHE A 590 9.42 12.36 18.31
CA PHE A 590 10.61 12.39 17.47
C PHE A 590 11.15 10.98 17.22
N THR A 591 11.49 10.68 15.96
CA THR A 591 12.31 9.54 15.55
C THR A 591 13.28 9.99 14.45
N THR A 592 14.39 9.31 14.27
CA THR A 592 15.35 9.62 13.18
C THR A 592 14.70 9.50 11.81
N ALA A 593 13.86 8.49 11.60
CA ALA A 593 13.12 8.34 10.35
C ALA A 593 12.10 9.49 10.11
N ALA A 594 11.45 9.98 11.18
CA ALA A 594 10.58 11.16 11.09
C ALA A 594 11.37 12.42 10.72
N ALA A 595 12.60 12.58 11.28
CA ALA A 595 13.49 13.67 10.93
C ALA A 595 13.95 13.60 9.46
N ASP A 596 14.29 12.41 8.96
CA ASP A 596 14.62 12.21 7.55
C ASP A 596 13.44 12.59 6.64
N ALA A 597 12.22 12.18 6.99
CA ALA A 597 11.03 12.57 6.25
C ALA A 597 10.76 14.08 6.30
N ALA A 598 11.17 14.77 7.36
CA ALA A 598 11.09 16.23 7.46
C ALA A 598 12.13 16.94 6.57
N ILE A 599 13.36 16.45 6.55
CA ILE A 599 14.47 17.03 5.75
C ILE A 599 14.19 16.90 4.25
N TYR A 600 13.80 15.71 3.78
CA TYR A 600 13.59 15.40 2.37
C TYR A 600 12.14 15.60 1.90
N GLY A 601 11.26 16.01 2.78
CA GLY A 601 9.85 16.12 2.53
C GLY A 601 9.27 17.52 2.70
N THR A 602 7.97 17.56 2.65
CA THR A 602 7.14 18.73 2.95
C THR A 602 5.89 18.28 3.71
N ALA A 603 5.30 19.19 4.48
CA ALA A 603 4.06 18.91 5.20
C ALA A 603 2.97 19.91 4.83
N VAL A 604 1.74 19.43 4.85
CA VAL A 604 0.54 20.25 4.82
C VAL A 604 -0.24 19.92 6.08
N LEU A 605 -0.32 20.88 6.98
CA LEU A 605 -0.99 20.74 8.27
C LEU A 605 -2.44 21.24 8.17
N GLU A 606 -3.31 20.68 8.99
CA GLU A 606 -4.73 21.05 9.11
C GLU A 606 -5.56 20.86 7.82
N ALA A 607 -5.13 20.00 6.92
CA ALA A 607 -5.81 19.75 5.66
C ALA A 607 -6.06 18.24 5.42
N ASN A 608 -7.16 17.96 4.75
CA ASN A 608 -7.44 16.61 4.24
C ASN A 608 -6.32 16.17 3.28
N PRO A 609 -5.79 14.94 3.37
CA PRO A 609 -4.68 14.44 2.54
C PRO A 609 -4.87 14.63 1.03
N ALA A 610 -6.09 14.40 0.53
CA ALA A 610 -6.37 14.64 -0.88
C ALA A 610 -6.28 16.15 -1.22
N GLN A 611 -6.74 17.02 -0.33
CA GLN A 611 -6.61 18.46 -0.47
C GLN A 611 -5.14 18.91 -0.32
N SER A 612 -4.38 18.27 0.56
CA SER A 612 -2.96 18.55 0.76
C SER A 612 -2.16 18.46 -0.53
N THR A 613 -2.42 17.44 -1.37
CA THR A 613 -1.78 17.32 -2.70
C THR A 613 -2.12 18.53 -3.59
N THR A 614 -3.35 19.02 -3.53
CA THR A 614 -3.77 20.23 -4.29
C THR A 614 -3.11 21.48 -3.73
N VAL A 615 -2.95 21.60 -2.41
CA VAL A 615 -2.22 22.71 -1.75
C VAL A 615 -0.76 22.72 -2.18
N LEU A 616 -0.09 21.57 -2.22
CA LEU A 616 1.29 21.46 -2.73
C LEU A 616 1.38 21.89 -4.20
N MET A 617 0.37 21.56 -5.02
CA MET A 617 0.35 21.95 -6.42
C MET A 617 0.02 23.42 -6.62
N SER A 618 -0.87 24.00 -5.80
CA SER A 618 -1.17 25.43 -5.84
C SER A 618 0.02 26.29 -5.39
N ASP A 619 0.72 25.83 -4.38
CA ASP A 619 1.97 26.36 -3.82
C ASP A 619 1.96 27.86 -3.56
N THR A 620 0.85 28.36 -3.01
CA THR A 620 0.63 29.81 -2.80
C THR A 620 1.53 30.42 -1.73
N LYS A 621 2.09 29.58 -0.84
CA LYS A 621 2.93 30.02 0.29
C LYS A 621 4.43 30.07 -0.04
N SER A 622 4.86 29.49 -1.17
CA SER A 622 6.25 29.47 -1.58
C SER A 622 6.47 30.39 -2.77
N GLU A 623 7.32 31.42 -2.61
CA GLU A 623 7.69 32.30 -3.73
C GLU A 623 8.36 31.52 -4.87
N GLU A 624 9.09 30.46 -4.52
CA GLU A 624 9.86 29.63 -5.44
C GLU A 624 9.04 28.54 -6.13
N LEU A 625 7.75 28.40 -5.83
CA LEU A 625 6.93 27.26 -6.23
C LEU A 625 7.60 25.91 -5.89
N TYR A 626 8.22 25.84 -4.72
CA TYR A 626 9.09 24.74 -4.31
C TYR A 626 8.38 23.38 -4.34
N ASN A 627 7.20 23.31 -3.75
CA ASN A 627 6.43 22.06 -3.65
C ASN A 627 5.93 21.61 -5.03
N ARG A 628 5.44 22.54 -5.86
CA ARG A 628 5.00 22.24 -7.22
C ARG A 628 6.15 21.72 -8.07
N ARG A 629 7.31 22.38 -8.00
CA ARG A 629 8.52 21.97 -8.73
C ARG A 629 8.95 20.56 -8.36
N LEU A 630 8.92 20.19 -7.08
CA LEU A 630 9.18 18.83 -6.62
C LEU A 630 8.11 17.84 -7.12
N LEU A 631 6.83 18.17 -6.90
CA LEU A 631 5.73 17.28 -7.27
C LEU A 631 5.71 16.93 -8.75
N THR A 632 6.06 17.90 -9.60
CA THR A 632 6.09 17.74 -11.06
C THR A 632 7.49 17.47 -11.62
N HIS A 633 8.47 17.15 -10.78
CA HIS A 633 9.82 16.86 -11.22
C HIS A 633 9.88 15.53 -11.98
N PRO A 634 10.39 15.47 -13.21
CA PRO A 634 10.47 14.23 -13.99
C PRO A 634 11.32 13.15 -13.37
N GLY A 635 12.40 13.52 -12.67
CA GLY A 635 13.28 12.60 -11.97
C GLY A 635 12.69 12.02 -10.68
N MET A 636 11.54 12.50 -10.21
CA MET A 636 10.85 11.96 -9.05
C MET A 636 10.06 10.72 -9.45
N LEU A 637 10.59 9.54 -9.18
CA LEU A 637 9.99 8.25 -9.55
C LEU A 637 9.28 7.56 -8.38
N ASN A 638 9.71 7.83 -7.15
CA ASN A 638 9.16 7.25 -5.95
C ASN A 638 8.81 8.33 -4.91
N TYR A 639 7.79 8.09 -4.12
CA TYR A 639 7.38 9.00 -3.06
C TYR A 639 6.95 8.25 -1.80
N GLY A 640 7.05 8.91 -0.64
CA GLY A 640 6.43 8.51 0.60
C GLY A 640 5.30 9.47 0.98
N PHE A 641 4.32 8.93 1.66
CA PHE A 641 3.20 9.71 2.18
C PHE A 641 2.82 9.20 3.57
N GLY A 642 2.60 10.10 4.50
CA GLY A 642 2.07 9.81 5.83
C GLY A 642 1.00 10.80 6.23
N CYS A 643 0.06 10.34 7.04
CA CYS A 643 -1.02 11.18 7.57
C CYS A 643 -1.32 10.79 9.02
N ALA A 644 -1.46 11.81 9.87
CA ALA A 644 -1.96 11.65 11.23
C ALA A 644 -2.96 12.79 11.51
N GLU A 645 -4.18 12.44 11.90
CA GLU A 645 -5.28 13.38 12.03
C GLU A 645 -5.52 14.14 10.71
N ASN A 646 -5.35 15.46 10.68
CA ASN A 646 -5.44 16.30 9.48
C ASN A 646 -4.07 16.78 8.99
N ASN A 647 -2.97 16.14 9.40
CA ASN A 647 -1.62 16.52 9.01
C ASN A 647 -1.06 15.51 8.03
N SER A 648 -0.56 15.99 6.91
CA SER A 648 -0.01 15.18 5.82
C SER A 648 1.46 15.50 5.62
N VAL A 649 2.31 14.49 5.52
CA VAL A 649 3.73 14.60 5.19
C VAL A 649 4.00 13.85 3.90
N PHE A 650 4.73 14.48 3.00
CA PHE A 650 5.11 13.94 1.70
C PHE A 650 6.63 13.92 1.59
N TRP A 651 7.20 12.79 1.31
CA TRP A 651 8.61 12.67 0.93
C TRP A 651 8.70 12.69 -0.59
N LEU A 652 9.08 13.84 -1.15
CA LEU A 652 9.08 14.10 -2.59
C LEU A 652 10.52 14.26 -3.16
N ALA A 653 11.51 14.46 -2.32
CA ALA A 653 12.90 14.60 -2.75
C ALA A 653 13.68 13.29 -2.58
N ASP A 654 14.61 13.03 -3.49
CA ASP A 654 15.54 11.91 -3.39
C ASP A 654 16.95 12.37 -3.71
N LYS A 655 17.98 11.70 -3.19
CA LYS A 655 19.40 12.04 -3.46
C LYS A 655 19.72 12.06 -4.97
N ASN A 656 18.98 11.28 -5.75
CA ASN A 656 19.18 11.12 -7.19
C ASN A 656 18.15 11.88 -8.06
N ILE A 657 17.36 12.80 -7.47
CA ILE A 657 16.32 13.54 -8.20
C ILE A 657 16.88 14.36 -9.40
N MET A 658 18.18 14.68 -9.36
CA MET A 658 18.86 15.44 -10.40
C MET A 658 19.18 14.62 -11.66
N ALA A 659 19.07 13.31 -11.63
CA ALA A 659 19.18 12.46 -12.83
C ALA A 659 17.90 12.61 -13.67
N ILE A 660 17.85 13.65 -14.49
CA ILE A 660 16.69 13.98 -15.30
C ILE A 660 16.76 13.20 -16.60
N ASP A 661 15.86 12.25 -16.75
CA ASP A 661 15.67 11.55 -18.02
C ASP A 661 14.67 12.33 -18.89
N THR A 662 15.19 12.93 -19.97
CA THR A 662 14.39 13.75 -20.89
C THR A 662 13.28 12.97 -21.61
N GLN A 663 13.35 11.64 -21.62
CA GLN A 663 12.27 10.78 -22.17
C GLN A 663 10.95 10.93 -21.39
N TYR A 664 10.99 11.42 -20.17
CA TYR A 664 9.79 11.60 -19.34
C TYR A 664 9.10 12.94 -19.51
N TYR A 665 9.57 13.76 -20.45
CA TYR A 665 8.88 14.99 -20.84
C TYR A 665 8.00 14.75 -22.07
N ARG A 666 6.74 15.18 -22.01
CA ARG A 666 5.84 15.15 -23.15
C ARG A 666 6.26 16.13 -24.27
N ASP A 667 6.49 17.40 -23.87
CA ASP A 667 6.67 18.52 -24.78
C ASP A 667 8.04 19.22 -24.57
N HIS A 668 9.00 18.56 -23.91
CA HIS A 668 10.29 19.11 -23.47
C HIS A 668 10.20 20.22 -22.42
N PHE A 669 9.02 20.42 -21.82
CA PHE A 669 8.79 21.33 -20.70
C PHE A 669 7.72 20.75 -19.77
N VAL A 670 7.67 21.30 -18.57
CA VAL A 670 6.62 21.05 -17.58
C VAL A 670 5.89 22.35 -17.31
N CYS A 671 4.58 22.34 -17.36
CA CYS A 671 3.80 23.56 -17.17
C CYS A 671 2.53 23.35 -16.35
N TRP A 672 2.09 24.39 -15.69
CA TRP A 672 0.76 24.50 -15.13
C TRP A 672 0.24 25.93 -15.29
N PRO A 673 -0.98 26.15 -15.85
CA PRO A 673 -1.97 25.17 -16.30
C PRO A 673 -1.45 24.22 -17.37
N ALA A 674 -2.08 23.04 -17.43
CA ALA A 674 -1.68 21.97 -18.35
C ALA A 674 -1.75 22.40 -19.82
N ALA A 675 -0.75 22.05 -20.62
CA ALA A 675 -0.83 22.21 -22.06
C ALA A 675 -1.94 21.31 -22.63
N GLY A 676 -2.83 21.90 -23.43
CA GLY A 676 -3.96 21.29 -24.11
C GLY A 676 -5.29 21.46 -23.39
N ALA A 677 -5.46 20.97 -22.15
CA ALA A 677 -6.69 21.15 -21.41
C ALA A 677 -6.47 21.12 -19.91
N SER A 678 -7.16 21.98 -19.16
CA SER A 678 -7.04 22.13 -17.71
C SER A 678 -8.41 22.45 -17.07
N PRO A 679 -8.72 21.93 -15.88
CA PRO A 679 -9.91 22.36 -15.16
C PRO A 679 -9.79 23.83 -14.72
N SER A 680 -10.81 24.63 -14.98
CA SER A 680 -10.82 26.05 -14.59
C SER A 680 -10.63 26.25 -13.09
N MET A 681 -11.17 25.35 -12.27
CA MET A 681 -11.03 25.38 -10.81
C MET A 681 -9.62 25.05 -10.29
N LEU A 682 -8.74 24.51 -11.12
CA LEU A 682 -7.35 24.20 -10.79
C LEU A 682 -6.37 25.14 -11.52
N THR A 683 -6.86 26.19 -12.16
CA THR A 683 -6.05 27.26 -12.73
C THR A 683 -5.69 28.20 -11.60
N PHE A 684 -4.63 27.85 -10.87
CA PHE A 684 -4.20 28.59 -9.68
C PHE A 684 -3.79 30.03 -10.00
N GLU A 685 -3.68 30.85 -8.98
CA GLU A 685 -3.25 32.25 -9.10
C GLU A 685 -1.87 32.37 -9.76
N ARG A 686 -0.96 31.47 -9.41
CA ARG A 686 0.40 31.44 -9.97
C ARG A 686 0.58 30.23 -10.87
N TRP A 687 1.08 30.48 -12.07
CA TRP A 687 1.39 29.48 -13.08
C TRP A 687 2.87 29.12 -13.04
N SER A 688 3.26 28.06 -13.73
CA SER A 688 4.64 27.63 -13.82
C SER A 688 4.98 27.14 -15.23
N PHE A 689 6.19 27.44 -15.66
CA PHE A 689 6.81 26.88 -16.86
C PHE A 689 8.24 26.47 -16.51
N SER A 690 8.60 25.22 -16.69
CA SER A 690 9.89 24.65 -16.26
C SER A 690 10.56 23.92 -17.41
N ILE A 691 11.85 24.13 -17.61
CA ILE A 691 12.70 23.48 -18.62
C ILE A 691 14.13 23.29 -18.11
N LEU A 692 14.92 22.47 -18.83
CA LEU A 692 16.36 22.23 -18.58
C LEU A 692 17.27 23.28 -19.21
N GLN A 693 16.82 24.51 -19.34
CA GLN A 693 17.61 25.62 -19.92
C GLN A 693 17.50 26.85 -19.03
N PRO A 694 18.49 27.75 -19.06
CA PRO A 694 18.38 29.01 -18.35
C PRO A 694 17.14 29.80 -18.79
N LEU A 695 16.48 30.41 -17.82
CA LEU A 695 15.22 31.15 -18.02
C LEU A 695 15.36 32.64 -17.71
N GLU A 696 16.56 33.09 -17.40
CA GLU A 696 16.89 34.51 -17.23
C GLU A 696 16.55 35.26 -18.49
N ASP A 697 15.97 36.45 -18.35
CA ASP A 697 15.51 37.31 -19.44
C ASP A 697 14.47 36.68 -20.40
N ALA A 698 13.80 35.60 -19.99
CA ALA A 698 12.71 35.04 -20.77
C ALA A 698 11.50 35.98 -20.80
N LEU A 699 10.94 36.16 -22.00
CA LEU A 699 9.72 36.94 -22.19
C LEU A 699 8.50 35.98 -22.22
N VAL A 700 7.46 36.32 -21.48
CA VAL A 700 6.20 35.58 -21.47
C VAL A 700 5.08 36.44 -22.02
N THR A 701 4.29 35.90 -22.92
CA THR A 701 3.03 36.49 -23.36
C THR A 701 1.88 35.54 -23.11
N ILE A 702 0.77 36.08 -22.61
CA ILE A 702 -0.47 35.36 -22.35
C ILE A 702 -1.57 35.99 -23.17
N ALA A 703 -2.27 35.18 -23.96
CA ALA A 703 -3.41 35.64 -24.75
C ALA A 703 -4.60 34.70 -24.46
N SER A 704 -5.67 35.24 -23.90
CA SER A 704 -6.93 34.56 -23.68
C SER A 704 -7.91 34.88 -24.79
N LYS A 705 -8.64 33.88 -25.27
CA LYS A 705 -9.66 34.08 -26.27
C LYS A 705 -10.83 34.93 -25.78
N LYS A 706 -11.11 34.84 -24.45
CA LYS A 706 -12.17 35.64 -23.81
C LYS A 706 -11.74 37.01 -23.35
N HIS A 707 -10.46 37.14 -22.89
CA HIS A 707 -9.99 38.31 -22.19
C HIS A 707 -8.91 39.08 -22.95
N GLY A 708 -8.48 38.61 -24.12
CA GLY A 708 -7.42 39.24 -24.92
C GLY A 708 -6.03 39.02 -24.32
N ALA A 709 -5.13 39.98 -24.53
CA ALA A 709 -3.78 39.96 -23.95
C ALA A 709 -3.85 40.19 -22.44
N ILE A 710 -3.08 39.42 -21.70
CA ILE A 710 -3.06 39.46 -20.22
C ILE A 710 -1.63 39.76 -19.78
N GLU A 711 -1.48 40.83 -19.02
CA GLU A 711 -0.21 41.15 -18.38
C GLU A 711 0.11 40.16 -17.26
N SER A 712 1.38 39.94 -17.00
CA SER A 712 1.82 39.03 -15.95
C SER A 712 3.11 39.48 -15.28
N ASN A 713 3.19 39.24 -13.98
CA ASN A 713 4.43 39.28 -13.23
C ASN A 713 5.16 37.96 -13.38
N ILE A 714 6.47 38.04 -13.65
CA ILE A 714 7.30 36.86 -13.88
C ILE A 714 8.44 36.87 -12.86
N THR A 715 8.62 35.75 -12.19
CA THR A 715 9.77 35.50 -11.31
C THR A 715 10.54 34.30 -11.83
N VAL A 716 11.84 34.41 -12.00
CA VAL A 716 12.71 33.32 -12.43
C VAL A 716 13.19 32.55 -11.18
N GLN A 717 12.92 31.28 -11.14
CA GLN A 717 13.44 30.38 -10.12
C GLN A 717 14.60 29.59 -10.73
N PRO A 718 15.83 29.75 -10.26
CA PRO A 718 16.97 29.01 -10.80
C PRO A 718 16.81 27.52 -10.56
N GLY A 719 17.40 26.72 -11.43
CA GLY A 719 17.54 25.28 -11.21
C GLY A 719 18.55 25.07 -10.08
N SER A 720 18.07 24.80 -8.89
CA SER A 720 18.91 24.40 -7.75
C SER A 720 18.47 23.04 -7.26
N GLY A 721 19.40 22.22 -6.83
CA GLY A 721 19.32 20.89 -6.17
C GLY A 721 18.01 20.10 -6.11
N LEU A 722 16.85 20.76 -6.19
CA LEU A 722 15.54 20.16 -5.98
C LEU A 722 14.50 20.52 -7.06
N GLY A 723 14.86 21.22 -8.11
CA GLY A 723 13.88 21.56 -9.15
C GLY A 723 14.48 22.11 -10.43
N LEU A 724 13.75 21.94 -11.53
CA LEU A 724 14.09 22.53 -12.81
C LEU A 724 14.10 24.07 -12.73
N PRO A 725 14.89 24.75 -13.56
CA PRO A 725 14.68 26.17 -13.81
C PRO A 725 13.21 26.42 -14.15
N THR A 726 12.58 27.36 -13.45
CA THR A 726 11.13 27.59 -13.53
C THR A 726 10.79 29.07 -13.61
N LEU A 727 9.92 29.46 -14.53
CA LEU A 727 9.22 30.73 -14.49
C LEU A 727 7.97 30.58 -13.62
N ALA A 728 7.88 31.34 -12.54
CA ALA A 728 6.65 31.57 -11.83
C ALA A 728 5.94 32.75 -12.47
N ILE A 729 4.76 32.54 -12.98
CA ILE A 729 4.00 33.51 -13.79
C ILE A 729 2.70 33.81 -13.04
N THR A 730 2.49 35.10 -12.73
CA THR A 730 1.25 35.55 -12.07
C THR A 730 0.49 36.46 -13.04
N PRO A 731 -0.58 35.98 -13.68
CA PRO A 731 -1.45 36.78 -14.51
C PRO A 731 -2.08 37.93 -13.71
N LEU A 732 -2.06 39.13 -14.24
CA LEU A 732 -2.61 40.31 -13.55
C LEU A 732 -4.07 40.58 -13.96
N GLY A 733 -4.83 41.12 -13.04
CA GLY A 733 -6.23 41.48 -13.29
C GLY A 733 -7.20 40.31 -13.39
N MET A 734 -6.71 39.06 -13.20
CA MET A 734 -7.53 37.86 -13.29
C MET A 734 -7.71 37.25 -11.92
N THR A 735 -8.96 37.29 -11.42
CA THR A 735 -9.32 36.66 -10.12
C THR A 735 -9.96 35.29 -10.31
N GLN A 736 -10.59 35.04 -11.44
CA GLN A 736 -11.24 33.77 -11.77
C GLN A 736 -11.11 33.44 -13.27
N TRP A 737 -10.90 32.16 -13.53
CA TRP A 737 -10.85 31.61 -14.88
C TRP A 737 -12.11 30.80 -15.14
N SER A 738 -12.73 31.00 -16.33
CA SER A 738 -13.98 30.34 -16.66
C SER A 738 -13.81 29.21 -17.66
N ALA A 739 -14.63 28.16 -17.53
CA ALA A 739 -14.68 27.09 -18.49
C ALA A 739 -14.99 27.60 -19.92
N GLY A 740 -14.42 26.96 -20.93
CA GLY A 740 -14.55 27.34 -22.34
C GLY A 740 -13.60 28.46 -22.77
N ASP A 741 -12.72 28.98 -21.91
CA ASP A 741 -11.65 29.87 -22.34
C ASP A 741 -10.50 29.07 -22.97
N GLU A 742 -9.85 29.66 -23.94
CA GLU A 742 -8.66 29.13 -24.62
C GLU A 742 -7.53 30.13 -24.43
N ILE A 743 -6.50 29.71 -23.73
CA ILE A 743 -5.40 30.56 -23.31
C ILE A 743 -4.13 30.07 -23.99
N LYS A 744 -3.50 30.94 -24.75
CA LYS A 744 -2.19 30.71 -25.38
C LYS A 744 -1.11 31.36 -24.54
N ILE A 745 -0.12 30.56 -24.16
CA ILE A 745 1.07 30.99 -23.43
C ILE A 745 2.26 30.81 -24.34
N THR A 746 3.07 31.89 -24.51
CA THR A 746 4.30 31.85 -25.30
C THR A 746 5.46 32.31 -24.43
N VAL A 747 6.51 31.53 -24.41
CA VAL A 747 7.76 31.80 -23.69
C VAL A 747 8.89 31.92 -24.71
N VAL A 748 9.54 33.07 -24.77
CA VAL A 748 10.67 33.33 -25.64
C VAL A 748 11.93 33.47 -24.78
N LEU A 749 12.88 32.58 -24.96
CA LEU A 749 14.15 32.61 -24.21
C LEU A 749 15.10 33.68 -24.76
N LYS A 750 16.12 34.04 -23.97
CA LYS A 750 17.20 34.98 -24.38
C LYS A 750 17.86 34.58 -25.71
N ASN A 751 18.03 33.27 -25.96
CA ASN A 751 18.57 32.73 -27.22
C ASN A 751 17.56 32.70 -28.37
N LYS A 752 16.42 33.38 -28.25
CA LYS A 752 15.30 33.43 -29.20
C LYS A 752 14.55 32.10 -29.43
N LYS A 753 14.88 31.06 -28.69
CA LYS A 753 14.10 29.82 -28.74
C LYS A 753 12.71 30.07 -28.14
N THR A 754 11.69 29.67 -28.86
CA THR A 754 10.30 29.92 -28.48
C THR A 754 9.59 28.61 -28.12
N TYR A 755 8.89 28.63 -27.02
CA TYR A 755 7.96 27.58 -26.58
C TYR A 755 6.56 28.18 -26.55
N SER A 756 5.59 27.49 -27.11
CA SER A 756 4.21 27.95 -27.08
C SER A 756 3.28 26.79 -26.84
N TYR A 757 2.33 26.97 -25.97
CA TYR A 757 1.27 26.00 -25.73
C TYR A 757 -0.05 26.72 -25.52
N THR A 758 -1.13 25.98 -25.77
CA THR A 758 -2.49 26.44 -25.52
C THR A 758 -3.13 25.55 -24.48
N THR A 759 -3.90 26.11 -23.58
CA THR A 759 -4.74 25.38 -22.63
C THR A 759 -6.21 25.76 -22.84
N THR A 760 -7.07 24.75 -23.02
CA THR A 760 -8.50 24.93 -23.03
C THR A 760 -9.06 24.65 -21.64
N LEU A 761 -9.71 25.62 -21.02
CA LEU A 761 -10.28 25.48 -19.69
C LEU A 761 -11.65 24.77 -19.76
N PHE A 762 -11.88 23.83 -18.82
CA PHE A 762 -13.15 23.10 -18.70
C PHE A 762 -13.70 23.07 -17.30
#